data_229cfe045b9c9762a62b7a175fcbc236
#
_entry.id   229cfe045b9c9762a62b7a175fcbc236
#
_cell.length_a   1.000
_cell.length_b   1.000
_cell.length_c   1.000
_cell.angle_alpha   90.00
_cell.angle_beta   90.00
_cell.angle_gamma   90.00
#
_symmetry.space_group_name_H-M   'P 1'
#
loop_
_entity.id
_entity.type
_entity.pdbx_description
1 polymer ?
#
loop_
_entity_poly.entity_id
_entity_poly.type
_entity_poly.pdbx_seq_one_letter_code
_entity_poly.pdbx_strand_id
1 'polypeptide(L)'
;MSDERYNNLVQIEDEKPVDYKAILFEYLMYWPWFVAFLVVCLAGAWCYLRYQAPVYNVNATVLIKQGDKNKAGGQNASLAAMQDLGMLSMASNFDNEVEILQSRTLLKKVVNTLNLNITYKEKRSFGYPIQLYKNTPVQVWMSPEEADKLSSALQIKLTCSPDGKVQADAFFNQAGKEQTVSKNFDRLPGVLVTPVGTLTLSPKDSTTVKESRTIYATIITPTAAATSCKAQLSAEPTSKFTTIVRLNYNDTHIGRGKDFLNTLVALYNSDANDDKNEVASRTAEFIDGRIQIINQELGTTESELASYKQKAGLTDLNSDAQLALQSNAEYEQKRADNATQLRLVQFLKEYIDNPSNQMEVIPANIGLADNALTKVVEQYNEMLTERKRLLRTSSENNPAVVNLDTSIEATRKNVQASVNSVLKGLEITRNDLENQARKFEGKISNAPTQEKELLSITRQQEIKASLYLMLLQKREENAITLAATANNGRMVEEPLSGGPVSPNSKTLYFLALILGIGIPVAVISLRNLLRFKIESRADIEKITDVPVVGDVPMVDTKGNPIVVHENRNELMEEVFRSVRTNIQYMLQEGQKVILFTSTSSGEGKSFTAGNLACSFAFMGKKVVIVGLDIRKPGLNKVFQISHKEKGITQYLADPEHTDLLSLCQPSTISSNLYILPGGTVPPNPTELVARKTLDKAIEILKANFDYVILDTAPIGMVTDTQLIARIADLSVYICRAGYTHKSHYELINELKKDHKLPNLCTLINCIDMDQRKNGYYYGYGKYGKYGKYGYGKKYGYGYGYGYGYGKVSTK
;
A
#
# COMPACT_ATOMS: atom_id res chain seq x y z
N MET A 1 6.44 45.88 -41.87
CA MET A 1 7.27 46.15 -40.70
C MET A 1 6.68 45.53 -39.44
N SER A 2 6.44 44.24 -39.44
CA SER A 2 5.89 43.54 -38.26
C SER A 2 6.25 42.03 -38.20
N ASP A 3 7.17 41.53 -39.03
CA ASP A 3 7.50 40.10 -39.03
C ASP A 3 8.96 39.73 -38.73
N GLU A 4 9.81 40.70 -38.37
CA GLU A 4 11.22 40.45 -38.03
C GLU A 4 11.54 40.38 -36.53
N ARG A 5 10.56 40.50 -35.65
CA ARG A 5 10.77 40.50 -34.17
C ARG A 5 10.45 39.19 -33.45
N TYR A 6 9.97 38.17 -34.16
CA TYR A 6 9.57 36.92 -33.52
C TYR A 6 10.55 35.73 -33.71
N ASN A 7 11.64 35.93 -34.47
CA ASN A 7 12.58 34.84 -34.74
C ASN A 7 13.86 34.81 -33.85
N ASN A 8 13.92 35.58 -32.79
CA ASN A 8 15.08 35.61 -31.89
C ASN A 8 14.79 35.09 -30.45
N LEU A 9 13.85 34.18 -30.27
CA LEU A 9 13.68 33.49 -29.00
C LEU A 9 13.64 31.99 -29.26
N VAL A 10 14.55 31.30 -28.61
CA VAL A 10 14.74 29.85 -28.58
C VAL A 10 15.72 29.33 -29.65
N GLN A 11 16.99 29.66 -29.52
CA GLN A 11 18.00 28.65 -29.81
C GLN A 11 17.84 27.57 -28.74
N ILE A 12 17.14 26.51 -29.08
CA ILE A 12 17.20 25.23 -28.36
C ILE A 12 18.68 24.82 -28.47
N GLU A 13 19.44 24.90 -27.38
CA GLU A 13 20.73 24.23 -27.28
C GLU A 13 20.47 22.77 -27.67
N ASP A 14 21.06 22.33 -28.77
CA ASP A 14 21.08 20.94 -29.16
C ASP A 14 21.70 20.15 -28.00
N GLU A 15 20.87 19.54 -27.15
CA GLU A 15 21.30 18.58 -26.13
C GLU A 15 22.10 17.51 -26.86
N LYS A 16 23.41 17.45 -26.61
CA LYS A 16 24.27 16.40 -27.16
C LYS A 16 23.62 15.05 -26.84
N PRO A 17 23.44 14.16 -27.82
CA PRO A 17 22.77 12.88 -27.61
C PRO A 17 23.44 12.14 -26.43
N VAL A 18 22.62 11.75 -25.44
CA VAL A 18 23.10 11.02 -24.28
C VAL A 18 23.68 9.68 -24.74
N ASP A 19 24.95 9.45 -24.51
CA ASP A 19 25.60 8.19 -24.87
C ASP A 19 25.19 7.09 -23.84
N TYR A 20 24.06 6.45 -24.13
CA TYR A 20 23.52 5.36 -23.31
C TYR A 20 24.51 4.19 -23.14
N LYS A 21 25.42 3.99 -24.10
CA LYS A 21 26.46 2.94 -24.02
C LYS A 21 27.50 3.27 -22.97
N ALA A 22 27.94 4.52 -22.89
CA ALA A 22 28.89 4.96 -21.89
C ALA A 22 28.30 4.84 -20.48
N ILE A 23 27.03 5.23 -20.31
CA ILE A 23 26.29 5.08 -19.03
C ILE A 23 26.19 3.60 -18.66
N LEU A 24 25.79 2.73 -19.58
CA LEU A 24 25.67 1.31 -19.32
C LEU A 24 27.00 0.68 -18.89
N PHE A 25 28.11 1.04 -19.57
CA PHE A 25 29.44 0.57 -19.21
C PHE A 25 29.90 1.04 -17.82
N GLU A 26 29.52 2.24 -17.43
CA GLU A 26 29.80 2.76 -16.09
C GLU A 26 29.16 1.91 -15.00
N TYR A 27 27.86 1.56 -15.14
CA TYR A 27 27.18 0.67 -14.22
C TYR A 27 27.74 -0.75 -14.27
N LEU A 28 28.09 -1.25 -15.44
CA LEU A 28 28.65 -2.58 -15.62
C LEU A 28 30.01 -2.76 -14.89
N MET A 29 30.77 -1.70 -14.74
CA MET A 29 32.05 -1.75 -14.00
C MET A 29 31.83 -2.04 -12.50
N TYR A 30 30.65 -1.70 -11.96
CA TYR A 30 30.27 -1.97 -10.57
C TYR A 30 29.48 -3.26 -10.40
N TRP A 31 29.48 -4.20 -11.37
CA TRP A 31 28.72 -5.45 -11.33
C TRP A 31 28.89 -6.25 -10.03
N PRO A 32 30.09 -6.29 -9.34
CA PRO A 32 30.20 -7.03 -8.10
C PRO A 32 29.29 -6.49 -6.98
N TRP A 33 29.07 -5.16 -6.97
CA TRP A 33 28.15 -4.51 -6.03
C TRP A 33 26.69 -4.90 -6.33
N PHE A 34 26.31 -4.98 -7.61
CA PHE A 34 24.97 -5.43 -7.99
C PHE A 34 24.75 -6.87 -7.53
N VAL A 35 25.71 -7.76 -7.73
CA VAL A 35 25.62 -9.14 -7.25
C VAL A 35 25.54 -9.20 -5.73
N ALA A 36 26.38 -8.45 -5.01
CA ALA A 36 26.38 -8.43 -3.56
C ALA A 36 25.03 -7.95 -2.99
N PHE A 37 24.50 -6.82 -3.48
CA PHE A 37 23.20 -6.31 -3.03
C PHE A 37 22.06 -7.24 -3.41
N LEU A 38 22.09 -7.83 -4.60
CA LEU A 38 21.09 -8.80 -5.04
C LEU A 38 21.06 -10.03 -4.10
N VAL A 39 22.23 -10.58 -3.78
CA VAL A 39 22.34 -11.71 -2.85
C VAL A 39 21.82 -11.34 -1.46
N VAL A 40 22.17 -10.17 -0.94
CA VAL A 40 21.70 -9.68 0.36
C VAL A 40 20.18 -9.49 0.37
N CYS A 41 19.61 -8.86 -0.66
CA CYS A 41 18.16 -8.65 -0.76
C CYS A 41 17.40 -9.97 -0.90
N LEU A 42 17.89 -10.90 -1.73
CA LEU A 42 17.28 -12.23 -1.89
C LEU A 42 17.41 -13.08 -0.62
N ALA A 43 18.56 -13.03 0.06
CA ALA A 43 18.74 -13.69 1.35
C ALA A 43 17.81 -13.10 2.43
N GLY A 44 17.65 -11.79 2.46
CA GLY A 44 16.71 -11.10 3.34
C GLY A 44 15.26 -11.52 3.06
N ALA A 45 14.85 -11.56 1.79
CA ALA A 45 13.52 -12.03 1.39
C ALA A 45 13.31 -13.50 1.75
N TRP A 46 14.30 -14.37 1.53
CA TRP A 46 14.25 -15.77 1.93
C TRP A 46 14.14 -15.92 3.46
N CYS A 47 14.92 -15.16 4.21
CA CYS A 47 14.87 -15.17 5.67
C CYS A 47 13.49 -14.70 6.16
N TYR A 48 12.94 -13.61 5.61
CA TYR A 48 11.60 -13.13 5.93
C TYR A 48 10.54 -14.20 5.67
N LEU A 49 10.55 -14.83 4.47
CA LEU A 49 9.62 -15.91 4.12
C LEU A 49 9.76 -17.12 5.04
N ARG A 50 10.97 -17.37 5.54
CA ARG A 50 11.22 -18.50 6.44
C ARG A 50 10.66 -18.29 7.83
N TYR A 51 10.55 -17.04 8.30
CA TYR A 51 10.04 -16.71 9.64
C TYR A 51 8.57 -16.30 9.65
N GLN A 52 7.96 -16.04 8.49
CA GLN A 52 6.55 -15.68 8.39
C GLN A 52 5.68 -16.92 8.15
N ALA A 53 4.67 -17.12 9.01
CA ALA A 53 3.73 -18.22 8.86
C ALA A 53 2.87 -18.04 7.58
N PRO A 54 2.70 -19.07 6.74
CA PRO A 54 1.83 -18.98 5.58
C PRO A 54 0.36 -18.84 6.01
N VAL A 55 -0.33 -17.92 5.37
CA VAL A 55 -1.77 -17.72 5.53
C VAL A 55 -2.48 -18.28 4.30
N TYR A 56 -3.44 -19.15 4.52
CA TYR A 56 -4.25 -19.77 3.49
C TYR A 56 -5.62 -19.12 3.43
N ASN A 57 -6.12 -18.89 2.23
CA ASN A 57 -7.51 -18.49 2.03
C ASN A 57 -8.36 -19.75 1.91
N VAL A 58 -9.35 -19.89 2.77
CA VAL A 58 -10.37 -20.93 2.71
C VAL A 58 -11.64 -20.28 2.22
N ASN A 59 -12.17 -20.74 1.11
CA ASN A 59 -13.37 -20.21 0.49
C ASN A 59 -14.50 -21.23 0.47
N ALA A 60 -15.72 -20.76 0.65
CA ALA A 60 -16.94 -21.51 0.52
C ALA A 60 -18.00 -20.66 -0.16
N THR A 61 -18.96 -21.29 -0.84
CA THR A 61 -20.10 -20.58 -1.43
C THR A 61 -21.38 -21.04 -0.79
N VAL A 62 -22.21 -20.08 -0.38
CA VAL A 62 -23.48 -20.31 0.31
C VAL A 62 -24.60 -19.64 -0.46
N LEU A 63 -25.62 -20.42 -0.84
CA LEU A 63 -26.86 -19.89 -1.38
C LEU A 63 -27.77 -19.48 -0.22
N ILE A 64 -28.14 -18.22 -0.15
CA ILE A 64 -29.12 -17.71 0.80
C ILE A 64 -30.49 -17.76 0.14
N LYS A 65 -31.38 -18.60 0.67
CA LYS A 65 -32.75 -18.67 0.21
C LYS A 65 -33.51 -17.47 0.72
N GLN A 66 -34.06 -16.68 -0.19
CA GLN A 66 -35.07 -15.70 0.17
C GLN A 66 -36.37 -16.48 0.45
N GLY A 67 -36.99 -16.26 1.61
CA GLY A 67 -38.27 -16.86 1.92
C GLY A 67 -39.29 -16.52 0.84
N ASP A 68 -39.98 -17.53 0.35
CA ASP A 68 -41.05 -17.45 -0.67
C ASP A 68 -42.23 -16.59 -0.16
N LYS A 69 -42.06 -15.27 -0.09
CA LYS A 69 -43.16 -14.34 0.23
C LYS A 69 -44.15 -14.14 -0.94
N ASN A 70 -43.88 -14.75 -2.08
CA ASN A 70 -44.68 -14.57 -3.31
C ASN A 70 -45.66 -15.70 -3.63
N LYS A 71 -45.91 -16.64 -2.73
CA LYS A 71 -46.91 -17.75 -2.97
C LYS A 71 -48.22 -17.56 -2.26
N ALA A 72 -48.55 -16.38 -1.74
CA ALA A 72 -49.96 -16.08 -1.40
C ALA A 72 -50.65 -15.66 -2.69
N GLY A 73 -51.28 -16.64 -3.37
CA GLY A 73 -52.06 -16.40 -4.60
C GLY A 73 -53.19 -15.42 -4.38
N GLY A 74 -53.31 -14.45 -5.25
CA GLY A 74 -54.42 -13.53 -5.29
C GLY A 74 -54.23 -12.54 -6.44
N GLN A 75 -54.96 -12.75 -7.52
CA GLN A 75 -55.07 -11.87 -8.66
C GLN A 75 -55.31 -10.40 -8.28
N ASN A 76 -54.34 -9.54 -8.53
CA ASN A 76 -54.60 -8.12 -8.80
C ASN A 76 -53.43 -7.49 -9.57
N ALA A 77 -53.69 -7.18 -10.82
CA ALA A 77 -52.74 -6.56 -11.78
C ALA A 77 -52.28 -5.13 -11.41
N SER A 78 -52.85 -4.51 -10.39
CA SER A 78 -52.42 -3.20 -9.89
C SER A 78 -51.22 -3.28 -8.94
N LEU A 79 -50.84 -4.47 -8.44
CA LEU A 79 -49.69 -4.67 -7.54
C LEU A 79 -48.38 -4.85 -8.32
N ALA A 80 -48.46 -5.17 -9.63
CA ALA A 80 -47.26 -5.32 -10.47
C ALA A 80 -46.46 -3.98 -10.66
N ALA A 81 -47.16 -2.86 -10.62
CA ALA A 81 -46.52 -1.55 -10.75
C ALA A 81 -45.78 -1.08 -9.44
N MET A 82 -46.16 -1.65 -8.28
CA MET A 82 -45.43 -1.41 -7.02
C MET A 82 -44.26 -2.38 -6.81
N GLN A 83 -44.16 -3.41 -7.63
CA GLN A 83 -43.08 -4.40 -7.56
C GLN A 83 -41.72 -3.83 -8.01
N ASP A 84 -41.71 -2.80 -8.86
CA ASP A 84 -40.48 -2.06 -9.21
C ASP A 84 -39.88 -1.28 -8.03
N LEU A 85 -40.71 -0.89 -7.07
CA LEU A 85 -40.23 -0.34 -5.78
C LEU A 85 -39.74 -1.45 -4.83
N GLY A 86 -40.20 -2.68 -5.05
CA GLY A 86 -39.78 -3.85 -4.28
C GLY A 86 -38.37 -4.38 -4.56
N MET A 87 -37.76 -4.02 -5.71
CA MET A 87 -36.36 -4.42 -6.00
C MET A 87 -35.35 -3.79 -5.03
N LEU A 88 -35.62 -2.57 -4.54
CA LEU A 88 -34.80 -1.91 -3.52
C LEU A 88 -34.92 -2.65 -2.15
N SER A 89 -36.10 -3.19 -1.82
CA SER A 89 -36.27 -3.95 -0.58
C SER A 89 -35.66 -5.36 -0.63
N MET A 90 -35.60 -5.98 -1.84
CA MET A 90 -34.95 -7.28 -2.02
C MET A 90 -33.42 -7.19 -1.87
N ALA A 91 -32.79 -6.14 -2.42
CA ALA A 91 -31.35 -5.92 -2.27
C ALA A 91 -30.99 -5.66 -0.79
N SER A 92 -31.79 -4.84 -0.10
CA SER A 92 -31.53 -4.54 1.31
C SER A 92 -31.63 -5.76 2.24
N ASN A 93 -32.56 -6.68 1.97
CA ASN A 93 -32.71 -7.92 2.76
C ASN A 93 -31.52 -8.88 2.55
N PHE A 94 -31.01 -8.97 1.33
CA PHE A 94 -29.86 -9.82 1.03
C PHE A 94 -28.58 -9.26 1.66
N ASP A 95 -28.36 -7.96 1.58
CA ASP A 95 -27.21 -7.29 2.19
C ASP A 95 -27.23 -7.44 3.72
N ASN A 96 -28.42 -7.38 4.34
CA ASN A 96 -28.58 -7.66 5.75
C ASN A 96 -28.18 -9.10 6.12
N GLU A 97 -28.54 -10.10 5.32
CA GLU A 97 -28.13 -11.49 5.55
C GLU A 97 -26.61 -11.67 5.44
N VAL A 98 -25.96 -10.95 4.53
CA VAL A 98 -24.50 -10.91 4.40
C VAL A 98 -23.86 -10.28 5.65
N GLU A 99 -24.43 -9.19 6.16
CA GLU A 99 -23.98 -8.53 7.40
C GLU A 99 -24.14 -9.45 8.62
N ILE A 100 -25.22 -10.22 8.67
CA ILE A 100 -25.46 -11.18 9.74
C ILE A 100 -24.39 -12.26 9.77
N LEU A 101 -23.99 -12.79 8.62
CA LEU A 101 -22.92 -13.77 8.51
C LEU A 101 -21.58 -13.23 9.04
N GLN A 102 -21.36 -11.90 9.00
CA GLN A 102 -20.18 -11.23 9.54
C GLN A 102 -20.40 -10.66 10.95
N SER A 103 -21.53 -10.95 11.56
CA SER A 103 -21.91 -10.38 12.83
C SER A 103 -21.02 -10.90 13.97
N ARG A 104 -20.62 -10.02 14.89
CA ARG A 104 -19.78 -10.39 16.04
C ARG A 104 -20.46 -11.43 16.95
N THR A 105 -21.78 -11.39 17.08
CA THR A 105 -22.51 -12.33 17.93
C THR A 105 -22.49 -13.73 17.35
N LEU A 106 -22.76 -13.87 16.04
CA LEU A 106 -22.67 -15.14 15.36
C LEU A 106 -21.22 -15.67 15.42
N LEU A 107 -20.23 -14.81 15.14
CA LEU A 107 -18.82 -15.16 15.22
C LEU A 107 -18.40 -15.56 16.64
N LYS A 108 -18.93 -14.89 17.68
CA LYS A 108 -18.69 -15.28 19.08
C LYS A 108 -19.27 -16.67 19.39
N LYS A 109 -20.42 -17.01 18.84
CA LYS A 109 -20.99 -18.37 18.94
C LYS A 109 -20.07 -19.40 18.28
N VAL A 110 -19.57 -19.10 17.05
CA VAL A 110 -18.61 -19.96 16.35
C VAL A 110 -17.33 -20.14 17.16
N VAL A 111 -16.78 -19.04 17.70
CA VAL A 111 -15.58 -19.06 18.54
C VAL A 111 -15.79 -19.95 19.79
N ASN A 112 -16.91 -19.83 20.45
CA ASN A 112 -17.23 -20.65 21.63
C ASN A 112 -17.43 -22.12 21.30
N THR A 113 -18.11 -22.43 20.17
CA THR A 113 -18.35 -23.81 19.74
C THR A 113 -17.06 -24.53 19.36
N LEU A 114 -16.14 -23.84 18.69
CA LEU A 114 -14.88 -24.41 18.24
C LEU A 114 -13.71 -24.11 19.20
N ASN A 115 -13.93 -23.39 20.30
CA ASN A 115 -12.90 -22.92 21.24
C ASN A 115 -11.75 -22.18 20.56
N LEU A 116 -12.05 -21.29 19.58
CA LEU A 116 -11.05 -20.55 18.82
C LEU A 116 -10.39 -19.40 19.60
N ASN A 117 -10.92 -19.07 20.76
CA ASN A 117 -10.31 -18.16 21.73
C ASN A 117 -9.00 -18.73 22.32
N ILE A 118 -8.71 -20.02 22.12
CA ILE A 118 -7.50 -20.68 22.56
C ILE A 118 -6.69 -21.09 21.32
N THR A 119 -5.50 -20.51 21.18
CA THR A 119 -4.60 -20.79 20.06
C THR A 119 -3.35 -21.50 20.54
N TYR A 120 -2.95 -22.55 19.82
CA TYR A 120 -1.77 -23.35 20.16
C TYR A 120 -0.67 -23.15 19.14
N LYS A 121 0.55 -22.88 19.60
CA LYS A 121 1.74 -22.70 18.77
C LYS A 121 2.89 -23.56 19.28
N GLU A 122 3.52 -24.31 18.40
CA GLU A 122 4.73 -25.06 18.66
C GLU A 122 5.94 -24.32 18.11
N LYS A 123 6.93 -24.02 18.95
CA LYS A 123 8.14 -23.31 18.53
C LYS A 123 9.07 -24.27 17.81
N ARG A 124 9.51 -23.91 16.61
CA ARG A 124 10.57 -24.62 15.88
C ARG A 124 11.95 -24.03 16.21
N SER A 125 12.99 -24.83 16.12
CA SER A 125 14.37 -24.34 16.27
C SER A 125 14.75 -23.35 15.15
N PHE A 126 14.16 -23.52 13.95
CA PHE A 126 14.41 -22.64 12.80
C PHE A 126 13.15 -22.46 11.94
N GLY A 127 12.67 -21.24 11.84
CA GLY A 127 11.49 -20.84 11.06
C GLY A 127 10.30 -20.38 11.90
N TYR A 128 9.14 -20.26 11.27
CA TYR A 128 7.91 -19.80 11.94
C TYR A 128 7.34 -20.85 12.89
N PRO A 129 6.68 -20.45 13.99
CA PRO A 129 6.02 -21.37 14.90
C PRO A 129 4.83 -22.05 14.19
N ILE A 130 4.71 -23.35 14.35
CA ILE A 130 3.58 -24.10 13.78
C ILE A 130 2.36 -23.87 14.64
N GLN A 131 1.26 -23.46 13.99
CA GLN A 131 -0.02 -23.41 14.64
C GLN A 131 -0.65 -24.81 14.66
N LEU A 132 -0.99 -25.29 15.85
CA LEU A 132 -1.68 -26.56 16.06
C LEU A 132 -3.17 -26.27 16.21
N TYR A 133 -4.00 -27.21 15.82
CA TYR A 133 -5.46 -27.14 15.97
C TYR A 133 -6.03 -28.44 16.58
N LYS A 134 -6.27 -29.47 15.75
CA LYS A 134 -6.77 -30.76 16.24
C LYS A 134 -5.65 -31.70 16.69
N ASN A 135 -4.40 -31.40 16.36
CA ASN A 135 -3.23 -32.24 16.62
C ASN A 135 -2.45 -31.81 17.88
N THR A 136 -3.13 -31.17 18.83
CA THR A 136 -2.52 -30.80 20.12
C THR A 136 -2.53 -32.01 21.06
N PRO A 137 -1.40 -32.35 21.70
CA PRO A 137 -1.36 -33.45 22.67
C PRO A 137 -2.14 -33.13 23.93
N VAL A 138 -2.27 -31.86 24.29
CA VAL A 138 -3.01 -31.36 25.46
C VAL A 138 -4.00 -30.32 24.99
N GLN A 139 -5.24 -30.47 25.41
CA GLN A 139 -6.28 -29.48 25.23
C GLN A 139 -6.49 -28.68 26.51
N VAL A 140 -6.44 -27.40 26.40
CA VAL A 140 -6.76 -26.47 27.50
C VAL A 140 -8.22 -26.01 27.31
N TRP A 141 -8.94 -25.96 28.39
CA TRP A 141 -10.30 -25.44 28.39
C TRP A 141 -10.47 -24.44 29.53
N MET A 142 -11.16 -23.39 29.28
CA MET A 142 -11.56 -22.36 30.24
C MET A 142 -13.04 -22.04 30.02
N SER A 143 -13.78 -21.82 31.09
CA SER A 143 -15.20 -21.43 30.96
C SER A 143 -15.34 -20.16 30.11
N PRO A 144 -16.27 -20.08 29.15
CA PRO A 144 -16.50 -18.86 28.37
C PRO A 144 -16.76 -17.63 29.22
N GLU A 145 -17.44 -17.79 30.37
CA GLU A 145 -17.74 -16.71 31.31
C GLU A 145 -16.48 -16.18 32.01
N GLU A 146 -15.53 -17.06 32.35
CA GLU A 146 -14.24 -16.66 32.91
C GLU A 146 -13.33 -16.04 31.83
N ALA A 147 -13.37 -16.64 30.64
CA ALA A 147 -12.60 -16.10 29.50
C ALA A 147 -13.05 -14.70 29.06
N ASP A 148 -14.35 -14.37 29.18
CA ASP A 148 -14.86 -13.03 28.89
C ASP A 148 -14.40 -11.96 29.91
N LYS A 149 -14.02 -12.38 31.12
CA LYS A 149 -13.52 -11.49 32.20
C LYS A 149 -12.01 -11.23 32.12
N LEU A 150 -11.29 -11.86 31.19
CA LEU A 150 -9.87 -11.64 31.04
C LEU A 150 -9.58 -10.19 30.62
N SER A 151 -8.73 -9.51 31.35
CA SER A 151 -8.28 -8.15 31.04
C SER A 151 -7.14 -8.14 30.00
N SER A 152 -6.41 -9.24 29.89
CA SER A 152 -5.29 -9.43 28.94
C SER A 152 -5.19 -10.88 28.49
N ALA A 153 -4.44 -11.13 27.42
CA ALA A 153 -4.19 -12.49 26.95
C ALA A 153 -3.46 -13.31 28.01
N LEU A 154 -3.96 -14.51 28.31
CA LEU A 154 -3.33 -15.48 29.18
C LEU A 154 -2.47 -16.41 28.32
N GLN A 155 -1.16 -16.47 28.59
CA GLN A 155 -0.23 -17.33 27.90
C GLN A 155 0.14 -18.52 28.79
N ILE A 156 0.13 -19.72 28.21
CA ILE A 156 0.45 -20.94 28.93
C ILE A 156 1.52 -21.68 28.13
N LYS A 157 2.65 -21.94 28.79
CA LYS A 157 3.69 -22.79 28.24
C LYS A 157 3.46 -24.23 28.75
N LEU A 158 3.19 -25.13 27.86
CA LEU A 158 2.98 -26.55 28.12
C LEU A 158 4.20 -27.32 27.68
N THR A 159 4.90 -27.95 28.61
CA THR A 159 6.02 -28.86 28.31
C THR A 159 5.51 -30.28 28.50
N CYS A 160 5.33 -31.01 27.43
CA CYS A 160 4.86 -32.38 27.40
C CYS A 160 6.03 -33.32 27.29
N SER A 161 6.21 -34.22 28.28
CA SER A 161 7.26 -35.25 28.28
C SER A 161 6.73 -36.57 27.70
N PRO A 162 7.59 -37.43 27.13
CA PRO A 162 7.21 -38.78 26.65
C PRO A 162 6.54 -39.65 27.69
N ASP A 163 6.87 -39.44 28.96
CA ASP A 163 6.34 -40.20 30.11
C ASP A 163 4.90 -39.79 30.48
N GLY A 164 4.24 -38.91 29.65
CA GLY A 164 2.89 -38.43 29.91
C GLY A 164 2.78 -37.34 30.98
N LYS A 165 3.89 -36.88 31.52
CA LYS A 165 3.92 -35.73 32.46
C LYS A 165 3.85 -34.43 31.71
N VAL A 166 3.08 -33.49 32.26
CA VAL A 166 2.90 -32.15 31.65
C VAL A 166 3.20 -31.08 32.69
N GLN A 167 4.16 -30.24 32.38
CA GLN A 167 4.42 -29.00 33.12
C GLN A 167 3.67 -27.87 32.45
N ALA A 168 2.84 -27.13 33.22
CA ALA A 168 2.11 -25.99 32.75
C ALA A 168 2.54 -24.73 33.52
N ASP A 169 3.09 -23.76 32.78
CA ASP A 169 3.49 -22.45 33.30
C ASP A 169 2.56 -21.42 32.68
N ALA A 170 1.67 -20.83 33.49
CA ALA A 170 0.73 -19.81 33.05
C ALA A 170 1.26 -18.41 33.35
N PHE A 171 1.32 -17.55 32.32
CA PHE A 171 1.76 -16.17 32.37
C PHE A 171 0.58 -15.23 32.16
N PHE A 172 0.33 -14.35 33.08
CA PHE A 172 -0.78 -13.38 33.02
C PHE A 172 -0.37 -12.05 33.65
N ASN A 173 -1.04 -10.99 33.21
CA ASN A 173 -0.82 -9.66 33.77
C ASN A 173 -1.93 -9.33 34.76
N GLN A 174 -1.56 -9.06 36.02
CA GLN A 174 -2.48 -8.59 37.03
C GLN A 174 -1.97 -7.27 37.63
N ALA A 175 -2.80 -6.24 37.60
CA ALA A 175 -2.46 -4.91 38.07
C ALA A 175 -1.15 -4.32 37.51
N GLY A 176 -0.86 -4.60 36.20
CA GLY A 176 0.35 -4.09 35.53
C GLY A 176 1.63 -4.87 35.83
N LYS A 177 1.56 -5.99 36.55
CA LYS A 177 2.71 -6.89 36.81
C LYS A 177 2.46 -8.25 36.20
N GLU A 178 3.46 -8.75 35.50
CA GLU A 178 3.46 -10.11 34.98
C GLU A 178 3.65 -11.10 36.13
N GLN A 179 2.72 -12.04 36.26
CA GLN A 179 2.77 -13.10 37.25
C GLN A 179 2.82 -14.46 36.56
N THR A 180 3.44 -15.42 37.20
CA THR A 180 3.57 -16.79 36.69
C THR A 180 3.06 -17.76 37.73
N VAL A 181 2.21 -18.69 37.29
CA VAL A 181 1.76 -19.84 38.09
C VAL A 181 2.23 -21.10 37.38
N SER A 182 3.04 -21.92 38.04
CA SER A 182 3.57 -23.17 37.52
C SER A 182 3.01 -24.36 38.28
N LYS A 183 2.60 -25.41 37.57
CA LYS A 183 2.15 -26.68 38.14
C LYS A 183 2.59 -27.85 37.27
N ASN A 184 3.05 -28.91 37.94
CA ASN A 184 3.40 -30.16 37.29
C ASN A 184 2.24 -31.14 37.45
N PHE A 185 1.90 -31.83 36.37
CA PHE A 185 0.87 -32.85 36.32
C PHE A 185 1.52 -34.19 35.95
N ASP A 186 1.42 -35.20 36.83
CA ASP A 186 1.92 -36.54 36.54
C ASP A 186 1.01 -37.27 35.55
N ARG A 187 -0.29 -36.96 35.56
CA ARG A 187 -1.31 -37.46 34.62
C ARG A 187 -2.34 -36.38 34.32
N LEU A 188 -2.90 -36.43 33.12
CA LEU A 188 -4.06 -35.63 32.74
C LEU A 188 -5.33 -36.50 32.80
N PRO A 189 -6.54 -35.96 33.05
CA PRO A 189 -6.84 -34.50 33.14
C PRO A 189 -6.39 -33.86 34.45
N GLY A 190 -6.07 -32.57 34.41
CA GLY A 190 -5.63 -31.79 35.55
C GLY A 190 -6.21 -30.38 35.55
N VAL A 191 -6.29 -29.77 36.73
CA VAL A 191 -6.82 -28.41 36.88
C VAL A 191 -5.70 -27.48 37.37
N LEU A 192 -5.50 -26.39 36.67
CA LEU A 192 -4.62 -25.28 37.03
C LEU A 192 -5.47 -24.07 37.44
N VAL A 193 -5.45 -23.76 38.71
CA VAL A 193 -6.17 -22.60 39.25
C VAL A 193 -5.24 -21.40 39.15
N THR A 194 -5.70 -20.34 38.49
CA THR A 194 -5.00 -19.06 38.38
C THR A 194 -5.87 -17.96 38.96
N PRO A 195 -5.31 -16.84 39.39
CA PRO A 195 -6.09 -15.69 39.88
C PRO A 195 -7.06 -15.09 38.84
N VAL A 196 -6.82 -15.40 37.55
CA VAL A 196 -7.64 -14.87 36.41
C VAL A 196 -8.62 -15.90 35.84
N GLY A 197 -8.68 -17.10 36.42
CA GLY A 197 -9.62 -18.15 36.06
C GLY A 197 -9.07 -19.57 36.17
N THR A 198 -9.95 -20.54 36.06
CA THR A 198 -9.64 -21.96 36.20
C THR A 198 -9.44 -22.61 34.83
N LEU A 199 -8.30 -23.26 34.67
CA LEU A 199 -7.92 -23.95 33.45
C LEU A 199 -7.99 -25.45 33.61
N THR A 200 -8.73 -26.11 32.77
CA THR A 200 -8.77 -27.57 32.71
C THR A 200 -7.87 -28.06 31.58
N LEU A 201 -6.90 -28.88 31.88
CA LEU A 201 -6.03 -29.53 30.91
C LEU A 201 -6.48 -30.98 30.72
N SER A 202 -6.79 -31.37 29.51
CA SER A 202 -7.21 -32.74 29.18
C SER A 202 -6.30 -33.35 28.11
N PRO A 203 -6.01 -34.64 28.17
CA PRO A 203 -5.26 -35.33 27.12
C PRO A 203 -6.15 -35.43 25.87
N LYS A 204 -5.56 -35.35 24.69
CA LYS A 204 -6.29 -35.66 23.44
C LYS A 204 -5.78 -36.98 22.89
N ASP A 205 -6.69 -37.88 22.62
CA ASP A 205 -6.47 -39.33 22.42
C ASP A 205 -5.58 -39.76 21.25
N SER A 206 -5.00 -38.91 20.48
CA SER A 206 -4.32 -39.35 19.24
C SER A 206 -2.81 -39.06 19.12
N THR A 207 -2.17 -38.53 20.15
CA THR A 207 -0.73 -38.21 20.04
C THR A 207 0.06 -38.70 21.23
N THR A 208 0.54 -39.93 21.17
CA THR A 208 1.69 -40.31 21.98
C THR A 208 2.85 -39.40 21.67
N VAL A 209 3.23 -38.60 22.64
CA VAL A 209 4.37 -37.66 22.52
C VAL A 209 5.64 -38.55 22.54
N LYS A 210 6.26 -38.73 21.37
CA LYS A 210 7.51 -39.50 21.23
C LYS A 210 8.75 -38.78 21.73
N GLU A 211 8.69 -37.43 21.73
CA GLU A 211 9.76 -36.53 22.16
C GLU A 211 9.20 -35.40 23.01
N SER A 212 10.00 -34.85 23.90
CA SER A 212 9.58 -33.67 24.69
C SER A 212 9.23 -32.51 23.79
N ARG A 213 7.99 -32.02 23.90
CA ARG A 213 7.46 -30.89 23.07
C ARG A 213 7.02 -29.74 23.94
N THR A 214 7.38 -28.55 23.53
CA THR A 214 6.95 -27.30 24.17
C THR A 214 5.92 -26.62 23.31
N ILE A 215 4.72 -26.44 23.85
CA ILE A 215 3.57 -25.82 23.18
C ILE A 215 3.18 -24.56 23.94
N TYR A 216 2.94 -23.50 23.25
CA TYR A 216 2.43 -22.26 23.81
C TYR A 216 0.94 -22.17 23.48
N ALA A 217 0.08 -22.20 24.51
CA ALA A 217 -1.34 -21.91 24.38
C ALA A 217 -1.58 -20.46 24.77
N THR A 218 -2.30 -19.72 23.95
CA THR A 218 -2.70 -18.34 24.23
C THR A 218 -4.22 -18.27 24.28
N ILE A 219 -4.76 -17.82 25.40
CA ILE A 219 -6.18 -17.64 25.63
C ILE A 219 -6.50 -16.14 25.57
N ILE A 220 -7.45 -15.78 24.75
CA ILE A 220 -7.98 -14.42 24.63
C ILE A 220 -9.48 -14.43 24.92
N THR A 221 -10.06 -13.25 25.15
CA THR A 221 -11.51 -13.17 25.33
C THR A 221 -12.25 -13.66 24.07
N PRO A 222 -13.37 -14.39 24.21
CA PRO A 222 -14.20 -14.79 23.08
C PRO A 222 -14.58 -13.61 22.17
N THR A 223 -14.83 -12.44 22.76
CA THR A 223 -15.13 -11.20 22.02
C THR A 223 -13.95 -10.70 21.19
N ALA A 224 -12.72 -10.74 21.73
CA ALA A 224 -11.52 -10.37 21.00
C ALA A 224 -11.23 -11.39 19.87
N ALA A 225 -11.42 -12.68 20.15
CA ALA A 225 -11.30 -13.73 19.14
C ALA A 225 -12.31 -13.54 18.01
N ALA A 226 -13.58 -13.26 18.33
CA ALA A 226 -14.61 -12.97 17.31
C ALA A 226 -14.27 -11.74 16.48
N THR A 227 -13.71 -10.70 17.10
CA THR A 227 -13.26 -9.50 16.37
C THR A 227 -12.09 -9.83 15.41
N SER A 228 -11.15 -10.66 15.86
CA SER A 228 -10.06 -11.15 15.00
C SER A 228 -10.59 -12.00 13.84
N CYS A 229 -11.54 -12.90 14.11
CA CYS A 229 -12.19 -13.70 13.05
C CYS A 229 -12.94 -12.80 12.07
N LYS A 230 -13.63 -11.76 12.53
CA LYS A 230 -14.30 -10.79 11.64
C LYS A 230 -13.32 -10.10 10.69
N ALA A 231 -12.14 -9.71 11.18
CA ALA A 231 -11.12 -9.07 10.35
C ALA A 231 -10.53 -10.02 9.27
N GLN A 232 -10.64 -11.33 9.48
CA GLN A 232 -10.13 -12.36 8.58
C GLN A 232 -11.22 -12.92 7.66
N LEU A 233 -12.50 -12.65 7.94
CA LEU A 233 -13.65 -13.10 7.17
C LEU A 233 -14.11 -12.00 6.22
N SER A 234 -14.24 -12.34 4.93
CA SER A 234 -14.95 -11.55 3.93
C SER A 234 -16.13 -12.36 3.43
N ALA A 235 -17.32 -11.75 3.41
CA ALA A 235 -18.50 -12.31 2.80
C ALA A 235 -18.98 -11.35 1.70
N GLU A 236 -18.92 -11.79 0.46
CA GLU A 236 -19.23 -10.95 -0.69
C GLU A 236 -20.19 -11.67 -1.62
N PRO A 237 -21.20 -10.98 -2.20
CA PRO A 237 -22.05 -11.56 -3.22
C PRO A 237 -21.23 -11.95 -4.46
N THR A 238 -21.50 -13.10 -5.03
CA THR A 238 -20.80 -13.57 -6.23
C THR A 238 -21.09 -12.68 -7.45
N SER A 239 -22.29 -12.08 -7.50
CA SER A 239 -22.69 -11.08 -8.50
C SER A 239 -23.84 -10.23 -7.95
N LYS A 240 -24.07 -9.04 -8.53
CA LYS A 240 -25.12 -8.09 -8.09
C LYS A 240 -26.56 -8.62 -8.15
N PHE A 241 -26.79 -9.71 -8.88
CA PHE A 241 -28.13 -10.27 -9.11
C PHE A 241 -28.29 -11.68 -8.58
N THR A 242 -27.34 -12.20 -7.80
CA THR A 242 -27.39 -13.55 -7.24
C THR A 242 -27.51 -13.51 -5.72
N THR A 243 -28.21 -14.50 -5.17
CA THR A 243 -28.31 -14.72 -3.73
C THR A 243 -27.21 -15.68 -3.23
N ILE A 244 -26.13 -15.82 -3.98
CA ILE A 244 -24.98 -16.65 -3.62
C ILE A 244 -23.90 -15.75 -3.02
N VAL A 245 -23.52 -16.05 -1.79
CA VAL A 245 -22.44 -15.39 -1.05
C VAL A 245 -21.17 -16.24 -1.11
N ARG A 246 -20.07 -15.63 -1.47
CA ARG A 246 -18.73 -16.21 -1.31
C ARG A 246 -18.19 -15.80 0.04
N LEU A 247 -17.88 -16.77 0.86
CA LEU A 247 -17.23 -16.62 2.14
C LEU A 247 -15.73 -16.89 1.96
N ASN A 248 -14.88 -15.94 2.28
CA ASN A 248 -13.43 -16.10 2.28
C ASN A 248 -12.93 -15.92 3.71
N TYR A 249 -12.18 -16.88 4.21
CA TYR A 249 -11.58 -16.83 5.53
C TYR A 249 -10.09 -17.10 5.45
N ASN A 250 -9.30 -16.16 5.96
CA ASN A 250 -7.85 -16.24 5.96
C ASN A 250 -7.36 -16.85 7.27
N ASP A 251 -6.68 -17.99 7.18
CA ASP A 251 -6.18 -18.70 8.36
C ASP A 251 -4.79 -19.31 8.10
N THR A 252 -4.00 -19.44 9.16
CA THR A 252 -2.71 -20.14 9.11
C THR A 252 -2.86 -21.64 9.15
N HIS A 253 -4.04 -22.18 9.52
CA HIS A 253 -4.35 -23.61 9.57
C HIS A 253 -5.59 -23.94 8.76
N ILE A 254 -5.42 -24.66 7.64
CA ILE A 254 -6.49 -25.01 6.69
C ILE A 254 -7.68 -25.70 7.35
N GLY A 255 -7.41 -26.71 8.21
CA GLY A 255 -8.48 -27.45 8.89
C GLY A 255 -9.32 -26.58 9.82
N ARG A 256 -8.70 -25.59 10.48
CA ARG A 256 -9.39 -24.62 11.34
C ARG A 256 -10.30 -23.72 10.52
N GLY A 257 -9.79 -23.22 9.37
CA GLY A 257 -10.58 -22.38 8.46
C GLY A 257 -11.80 -23.13 7.88
N LYS A 258 -11.63 -24.42 7.54
CA LYS A 258 -12.74 -25.24 7.07
C LYS A 258 -13.81 -25.46 8.14
N ASP A 259 -13.39 -25.85 9.35
CA ASP A 259 -14.31 -26.03 10.47
C ASP A 259 -15.02 -24.72 10.84
N PHE A 260 -14.31 -23.59 10.77
CA PHE A 260 -14.88 -22.27 11.02
C PHE A 260 -16.02 -21.94 10.03
N LEU A 261 -15.81 -22.08 8.74
CA LEU A 261 -16.83 -21.78 7.73
C LEU A 261 -18.01 -22.74 7.80
N ASN A 262 -17.77 -24.04 8.04
CA ASN A 262 -18.84 -25.02 8.23
C ASN A 262 -19.69 -24.68 9.46
N THR A 263 -19.05 -24.40 10.58
CA THR A 263 -19.73 -24.06 11.82
C THR A 263 -20.47 -22.73 11.74
N LEU A 264 -19.89 -21.76 11.01
CA LEU A 264 -20.53 -20.47 10.77
C LEU A 264 -21.87 -20.65 10.05
N VAL A 265 -21.89 -21.42 8.96
CA VAL A 265 -23.12 -21.68 8.18
C VAL A 265 -24.11 -22.53 8.98
N ALA A 266 -23.62 -23.49 9.77
CA ALA A 266 -24.47 -24.31 10.62
C ALA A 266 -25.17 -23.47 11.69
N LEU A 267 -24.43 -22.63 12.41
CA LEU A 267 -25.00 -21.75 13.44
C LEU A 267 -25.89 -20.65 12.85
N TYR A 268 -25.55 -20.12 11.68
CA TYR A 268 -26.42 -19.20 10.97
C TYR A 268 -27.79 -19.84 10.66
N ASN A 269 -27.78 -21.09 10.19
CA ASN A 269 -29.03 -21.82 9.93
C ASN A 269 -29.79 -22.12 11.21
N SER A 270 -29.08 -22.49 12.28
CA SER A 270 -29.72 -22.73 13.59
C SER A 270 -30.42 -21.48 14.11
N ASP A 271 -29.71 -20.35 14.13
CA ASP A 271 -30.27 -19.08 14.58
C ASP A 271 -31.50 -18.66 13.76
N ALA A 272 -31.40 -18.79 12.43
CA ALA A 272 -32.52 -18.48 11.53
C ALA A 272 -33.73 -19.40 11.74
N ASN A 273 -33.51 -20.68 12.05
CA ASN A 273 -34.58 -21.62 12.35
C ASN A 273 -35.18 -21.34 13.73
N ASP A 274 -34.37 -21.03 14.73
CA ASP A 274 -34.83 -20.68 16.06
C ASP A 274 -35.75 -19.44 16.04
N ASP A 275 -35.38 -18.43 15.28
CA ASP A 275 -36.18 -17.21 15.11
C ASP A 275 -37.53 -17.51 14.43
N LYS A 276 -37.54 -18.35 13.37
CA LYS A 276 -38.78 -18.78 12.70
C LYS A 276 -39.68 -19.60 13.61
N ASN A 277 -39.09 -20.52 14.36
CA ASN A 277 -39.82 -21.39 15.29
C ASN A 277 -40.42 -20.57 16.43
N GLU A 278 -39.75 -19.52 16.91
CA GLU A 278 -40.30 -18.62 17.92
C GLU A 278 -41.58 -17.92 17.40
N VAL A 279 -41.54 -17.38 16.18
CA VAL A 279 -42.69 -16.73 15.53
C VAL A 279 -43.85 -17.72 15.37
N ALA A 280 -43.55 -18.92 14.85
CA ALA A 280 -44.55 -19.94 14.61
C ALA A 280 -45.15 -20.46 15.91
N SER A 281 -44.33 -20.64 16.96
CA SER A 281 -44.82 -21.10 18.29
C SER A 281 -45.74 -20.07 18.94
N ARG A 282 -45.37 -18.78 18.90
CA ARG A 282 -46.24 -17.70 19.43
C ARG A 282 -47.53 -17.58 18.65
N THR A 283 -47.47 -17.77 17.31
CA THR A 283 -48.64 -17.78 16.46
C THR A 283 -49.56 -18.99 16.81
N ALA A 284 -49.00 -20.18 17.04
CA ALA A 284 -49.74 -21.36 17.46
C ALA A 284 -50.46 -21.14 18.80
N GLU A 285 -49.73 -20.64 19.81
CA GLU A 285 -50.30 -20.35 21.13
C GLU A 285 -51.46 -19.36 21.05
N PHE A 286 -51.31 -18.32 20.24
CA PHE A 286 -52.35 -17.34 19.99
C PHE A 286 -53.60 -17.97 19.36
N ILE A 287 -53.41 -18.75 18.27
CA ILE A 287 -54.52 -19.40 17.55
C ILE A 287 -55.22 -20.40 18.47
N ASP A 288 -54.47 -21.22 19.23
CA ASP A 288 -55.05 -22.21 20.14
C ASP A 288 -55.88 -21.56 21.23
N GLY A 289 -55.37 -20.48 21.86
CA GLY A 289 -56.14 -19.70 22.84
C GLY A 289 -57.43 -19.14 22.23
N ARG A 290 -57.39 -18.73 20.95
CA ARG A 290 -58.53 -18.18 20.24
C ARG A 290 -59.57 -19.24 19.91
N ILE A 291 -59.11 -20.43 19.45
CA ILE A 291 -59.97 -21.57 19.18
C ILE A 291 -60.74 -21.98 20.43
N GLN A 292 -60.11 -22.01 21.60
CA GLN A 292 -60.79 -22.33 22.85
C GLN A 292 -61.95 -21.38 23.17
N ILE A 293 -61.69 -20.05 23.00
CA ILE A 293 -62.71 -19.01 23.28
C ILE A 293 -63.87 -19.17 22.30
N ILE A 294 -63.60 -19.31 21.01
CA ILE A 294 -64.65 -19.41 19.98
C ILE A 294 -65.46 -20.73 20.11
N ASN A 295 -64.75 -21.83 20.45
CA ASN A 295 -65.43 -23.13 20.70
C ASN A 295 -66.45 -23.02 21.88
N GLN A 296 -66.05 -22.35 22.93
CA GLN A 296 -66.95 -22.09 24.08
C GLN A 296 -68.13 -21.19 23.67
N GLU A 297 -67.83 -20.08 22.95
CA GLU A 297 -68.88 -19.19 22.47
C GLU A 297 -69.80 -19.85 21.44
N LEU A 298 -69.31 -20.71 20.60
CA LEU A 298 -70.12 -21.51 19.65
C LEU A 298 -71.03 -22.44 20.41
N GLY A 299 -70.49 -23.23 21.37
CA GLY A 299 -71.25 -24.13 22.16
C GLY A 299 -72.41 -23.46 22.93
N THR A 300 -72.11 -22.25 23.49
CA THR A 300 -73.19 -21.47 24.15
C THR A 300 -74.30 -21.06 23.18
N THR A 301 -73.90 -20.55 21.98
CA THR A 301 -74.87 -20.12 20.95
C THR A 301 -75.69 -21.31 20.36
N GLU A 302 -75.02 -22.44 20.17
CA GLU A 302 -75.70 -23.70 19.77
C GLU A 302 -76.72 -24.15 20.78
N SER A 303 -76.34 -24.05 22.08
CA SER A 303 -77.30 -24.38 23.18
C SER A 303 -78.44 -23.38 23.26
N GLU A 304 -78.16 -22.07 23.03
CA GLU A 304 -79.21 -21.06 22.91
C GLU A 304 -80.08 -21.29 21.73
N LEU A 305 -79.58 -21.65 20.56
CA LEU A 305 -80.34 -22.00 19.35
C LEU A 305 -81.22 -23.20 19.59
N ALA A 306 -80.66 -24.28 20.18
CA ALA A 306 -81.38 -25.48 20.53
C ALA A 306 -82.54 -25.19 21.53
N SER A 307 -82.28 -24.45 22.56
CA SER A 307 -83.28 -24.06 23.57
C SER A 307 -84.37 -23.16 22.99
N TYR A 308 -83.95 -22.24 22.09
CA TYR A 308 -84.90 -21.37 21.39
C TYR A 308 -85.86 -22.19 20.44
N LYS A 309 -85.26 -23.08 19.64
CA LYS A 309 -86.02 -23.93 18.74
C LYS A 309 -86.97 -24.82 19.51
N GLN A 310 -86.60 -25.34 20.66
CA GLN A 310 -87.43 -26.18 21.52
C GLN A 310 -88.56 -25.35 22.15
N LYS A 311 -88.26 -24.11 22.64
CA LYS A 311 -89.31 -23.26 23.26
C LYS A 311 -90.27 -22.65 22.22
N ALA A 312 -89.83 -22.37 21.01
CA ALA A 312 -90.66 -21.72 19.97
C ALA A 312 -91.47 -22.71 19.14
N GLY A 313 -91.25 -24.02 19.23
CA GLY A 313 -92.04 -25.04 18.51
C GLY A 313 -92.01 -24.93 16.98
N LEU A 314 -90.93 -24.41 16.40
CA LEU A 314 -90.83 -24.10 14.98
C LEU A 314 -90.43 -25.33 14.17
N THR A 315 -91.38 -25.90 13.46
CA THR A 315 -91.18 -26.79 12.36
C THR A 315 -91.87 -26.16 11.09
N ASP A 316 -91.02 -25.73 10.20
CA ASP A 316 -91.20 -25.29 8.81
C ASP A 316 -92.17 -24.17 8.49
N LEU A 317 -91.73 -23.10 7.94
CA LEU A 317 -92.48 -21.92 7.46
C LEU A 317 -92.15 -21.69 5.96
N ASN A 318 -93.29 -21.66 5.23
CA ASN A 318 -93.59 -21.66 3.82
C ASN A 318 -92.83 -20.74 2.85
N SER A 319 -92.80 -21.12 1.61
CA SER A 319 -92.08 -20.70 0.43
C SER A 319 -91.98 -19.18 0.14
N ASP A 320 -92.89 -18.28 0.61
CA ASP A 320 -92.74 -16.82 0.39
C ASP A 320 -91.75 -16.15 1.39
N ALA A 321 -91.65 -16.64 2.51
CA ALA A 321 -90.60 -16.30 3.44
C ALA A 321 -89.22 -16.80 2.92
N GLN A 322 -89.18 -17.89 2.15
CA GLN A 322 -87.96 -18.47 1.64
C GLN A 322 -87.25 -17.58 0.65
N LEU A 323 -87.98 -16.87 -0.21
CA LEU A 323 -87.33 -15.91 -1.16
C LEU A 323 -86.83 -14.65 -0.50
N ALA A 324 -87.54 -14.11 0.46
CA ALA A 324 -87.15 -13.02 1.28
C ALA A 324 -86.02 -13.44 2.23
N LEU A 325 -86.08 -14.65 2.78
CA LEU A 325 -85.05 -15.33 3.56
C LEU A 325 -83.79 -15.54 2.73
N GLN A 326 -83.93 -15.94 1.48
CA GLN A 326 -82.70 -16.21 0.62
C GLN A 326 -81.89 -14.92 0.34
N SER A 327 -82.65 -13.84 -0.01
CA SER A 327 -81.94 -12.55 -0.18
C SER A 327 -81.37 -12.00 1.12
N ASN A 328 -82.10 -12.11 2.22
CA ASN A 328 -81.63 -11.72 3.52
C ASN A 328 -80.45 -12.63 4.01
N ALA A 329 -80.47 -13.92 3.72
CA ALA A 329 -79.40 -14.87 4.04
C ALA A 329 -78.08 -14.50 3.36
N GLU A 330 -78.15 -14.01 2.08
CA GLU A 330 -76.99 -13.57 1.34
C GLU A 330 -76.31 -12.32 2.00
N TYR A 331 -77.12 -11.33 2.38
CA TYR A 331 -76.63 -10.16 3.11
C TYR A 331 -76.14 -10.50 4.50
N GLU A 332 -76.75 -11.44 5.15
CA GLU A 332 -76.39 -11.97 6.45
C GLU A 332 -75.07 -12.71 6.40
N GLN A 333 -74.81 -13.47 5.33
CA GLN A 333 -73.53 -14.14 5.13
C GLN A 333 -72.39 -13.10 4.96
N LYS A 334 -72.63 -12.05 4.13
CA LYS A 334 -71.65 -10.96 3.97
C LYS A 334 -71.40 -10.23 5.30
N ARG A 335 -72.43 -10.08 6.10
CA ARG A 335 -72.34 -9.50 7.46
C ARG A 335 -71.55 -10.38 8.39
N ALA A 336 -71.72 -11.69 8.24
CA ALA A 336 -70.97 -12.71 8.98
C ALA A 336 -69.48 -12.67 8.68
N ASP A 337 -69.20 -12.64 7.38
CA ASP A 337 -67.79 -12.53 6.90
C ASP A 337 -67.10 -11.28 7.42
N ASN A 338 -67.84 -10.14 7.31
CA ASN A 338 -67.31 -8.85 7.79
C ASN A 338 -67.11 -8.89 9.34
N ALA A 339 -68.06 -9.43 10.09
CA ALA A 339 -67.97 -9.53 11.55
C ALA A 339 -66.82 -10.45 11.99
N THR A 340 -66.56 -11.48 11.18
CA THR A 340 -65.40 -12.37 11.35
C THR A 340 -64.07 -11.59 11.26
N GLN A 341 -63.95 -10.83 10.16
CA GLN A 341 -62.77 -10.02 9.95
C GLN A 341 -62.61 -8.93 11.02
N LEU A 342 -63.72 -8.28 11.39
CA LEU A 342 -63.76 -7.24 12.44
C LEU A 342 -63.22 -7.73 13.78
N ARG A 343 -63.69 -8.95 14.21
CA ARG A 343 -63.18 -9.59 15.45
C ARG A 343 -61.72 -9.96 15.37
N LEU A 344 -61.25 -10.47 14.23
CA LEU A 344 -59.84 -10.78 14.04
C LEU A 344 -58.97 -9.51 14.17
N VAL A 345 -59.42 -8.42 13.53
CA VAL A 345 -58.70 -7.16 13.61
C VAL A 345 -58.78 -6.53 15.01
N GLN A 346 -59.96 -6.64 15.70
CA GLN A 346 -60.09 -6.19 17.07
C GLN A 346 -59.13 -6.93 18.02
N PHE A 347 -59.05 -8.23 17.83
CA PHE A 347 -58.14 -9.01 18.66
C PHE A 347 -56.65 -8.69 18.38
N LEU A 348 -56.34 -8.45 17.10
CA LEU A 348 -55.00 -7.95 16.75
C LEU A 348 -54.73 -6.62 17.43
N LYS A 349 -55.71 -5.74 17.49
CA LYS A 349 -55.61 -4.46 18.18
C LYS A 349 -55.32 -4.64 19.66
N GLU A 350 -56.05 -5.47 20.35
CA GLU A 350 -55.84 -5.75 21.79
C GLU A 350 -54.46 -6.30 22.07
N TYR A 351 -53.96 -7.15 21.15
CA TYR A 351 -52.59 -7.67 21.21
C TYR A 351 -51.53 -6.59 21.06
N ILE A 352 -51.72 -5.68 20.11
CA ILE A 352 -50.78 -4.59 19.80
C ILE A 352 -50.80 -3.52 20.89
N ASP A 353 -52.00 -3.21 21.44
CA ASP A 353 -52.18 -2.15 22.42
C ASP A 353 -51.73 -2.60 23.84
N ASN A 354 -51.52 -3.90 24.05
CA ASN A 354 -51.04 -4.42 25.33
C ASN A 354 -49.57 -4.02 25.57
N PRO A 355 -49.24 -3.30 26.63
CA PRO A 355 -47.89 -2.88 26.93
C PRO A 355 -46.88 -4.03 27.10
N SER A 356 -47.36 -5.20 27.55
CA SER A 356 -46.53 -6.39 27.72
C SER A 356 -45.98 -6.93 26.41
N ASN A 357 -46.66 -6.64 25.30
CA ASN A 357 -46.30 -7.15 23.92
C ASN A 357 -45.53 -6.12 23.13
N GLN A 358 -44.95 -5.07 23.75
CA GLN A 358 -44.38 -3.94 23.03
C GLN A 358 -43.17 -4.29 22.15
N MET A 359 -42.43 -5.30 22.51
CA MET A 359 -41.26 -5.80 21.77
C MET A 359 -41.43 -7.28 21.36
N GLU A 360 -42.66 -7.78 21.32
CA GLU A 360 -42.98 -9.13 20.92
C GLU A 360 -43.50 -9.17 19.49
N VAL A 361 -43.27 -10.31 18.83
CA VAL A 361 -43.70 -10.55 17.47
C VAL A 361 -45.25 -10.64 17.42
N ILE A 362 -45.84 -9.85 16.55
CA ILE A 362 -47.28 -9.84 16.34
C ILE A 362 -47.64 -11.12 15.53
N PRO A 363 -48.65 -11.91 15.97
CA PRO A 363 -49.11 -13.07 15.19
C PRO A 363 -49.51 -12.62 13.77
N ALA A 364 -48.80 -13.05 12.73
CA ALA A 364 -49.04 -12.61 11.35
C ALA A 364 -50.05 -13.49 10.59
N ASN A 365 -50.19 -14.77 10.96
CA ASN A 365 -50.98 -15.74 10.20
C ASN A 365 -52.37 -15.98 10.80
N ILE A 366 -53.09 -14.96 11.21
CA ILE A 366 -54.41 -15.09 11.85
C ILE A 366 -55.58 -15.03 10.85
N GLY A 367 -55.31 -14.99 9.51
CA GLY A 367 -56.35 -15.04 8.48
C GLY A 367 -57.04 -13.72 8.19
N LEU A 368 -56.34 -12.63 8.33
CA LEU A 368 -56.82 -11.34 7.90
C LEU A 368 -57.00 -11.28 6.40
N ALA A 369 -58.16 -10.78 5.94
CA ALA A 369 -58.40 -10.55 4.53
C ALA A 369 -57.64 -9.34 3.95
N ASP A 370 -57.21 -8.43 4.81
CA ASP A 370 -56.49 -7.22 4.39
C ASP A 370 -54.99 -7.49 4.20
N ASN A 371 -54.56 -7.53 2.91
CA ASN A 371 -53.19 -7.77 2.53
C ASN A 371 -52.26 -6.63 2.93
N ALA A 372 -52.76 -5.36 3.03
CA ALA A 372 -51.96 -4.23 3.41
C ALA A 372 -51.57 -4.32 4.88
N LEU A 373 -52.57 -4.64 5.74
CA LEU A 373 -52.34 -4.84 7.16
C LEU A 373 -51.38 -6.00 7.42
N THR A 374 -51.59 -7.11 6.72
CA THR A 374 -50.72 -8.30 6.82
C THR A 374 -49.26 -7.94 6.48
N LYS A 375 -49.01 -7.18 5.39
CA LYS A 375 -47.66 -6.73 5.02
C LYS A 375 -47.03 -5.85 6.06
N VAL A 376 -47.78 -4.90 6.62
CA VAL A 376 -47.22 -3.98 7.64
C VAL A 376 -46.89 -4.76 8.93
N VAL A 377 -47.70 -5.70 9.31
CA VAL A 377 -47.44 -6.63 10.45
C VAL A 377 -46.22 -7.50 10.19
N GLU A 378 -46.10 -8.07 8.99
CA GLU A 378 -44.92 -8.84 8.58
C GLU A 378 -43.65 -7.96 8.63
N GLN A 379 -43.72 -6.75 8.07
CA GLN A 379 -42.60 -5.80 8.08
C GLN A 379 -42.19 -5.44 9.52
N TYR A 380 -43.18 -5.24 10.40
CA TYR A 380 -42.90 -5.00 11.81
C TYR A 380 -42.19 -6.22 12.45
N ASN A 381 -42.69 -7.43 12.18
CA ASN A 381 -42.11 -8.66 12.71
C ASN A 381 -40.69 -8.90 12.17
N GLU A 382 -40.44 -8.59 10.89
CA GLU A 382 -39.11 -8.62 10.29
C GLU A 382 -38.16 -7.69 11.02
N MET A 383 -38.60 -6.45 11.23
CA MET A 383 -37.77 -5.47 11.94
C MET A 383 -37.46 -5.90 13.38
N LEU A 384 -38.43 -6.48 14.09
CA LEU A 384 -38.18 -7.03 15.41
C LEU A 384 -37.22 -8.21 15.41
N THR A 385 -37.33 -9.07 14.40
CA THR A 385 -36.42 -10.19 14.20
C THR A 385 -35.02 -9.68 13.89
N GLU A 386 -34.94 -8.68 13.03
CA GLU A 386 -33.68 -8.01 12.69
C GLU A 386 -33.05 -7.31 13.91
N ARG A 387 -33.89 -6.62 14.70
CA ARG A 387 -33.43 -6.04 15.98
C ARG A 387 -32.83 -7.09 16.90
N LYS A 388 -33.53 -8.19 17.06
CA LYS A 388 -33.10 -9.30 17.90
C LYS A 388 -31.77 -9.90 17.39
N ARG A 389 -31.58 -9.94 16.05
CA ARG A 389 -30.34 -10.36 15.39
C ARG A 389 -29.21 -9.36 15.63
N LEU A 390 -29.50 -8.07 15.43
CA LEU A 390 -28.50 -7.01 15.67
C LEU A 390 -28.11 -6.94 17.15
N LEU A 391 -29.03 -7.12 18.08
CA LEU A 391 -28.72 -7.16 19.51
C LEU A 391 -27.88 -8.37 19.92
N ARG A 392 -27.89 -9.44 19.11
CA ARG A 392 -26.93 -10.54 19.28
C ARG A 392 -25.50 -10.12 18.88
N THR A 393 -25.34 -9.04 18.11
CA THR A 393 -24.08 -8.60 17.53
C THR A 393 -23.56 -7.28 18.07
N SER A 394 -24.42 -6.48 18.69
CA SER A 394 -24.07 -5.14 19.15
C SER A 394 -24.85 -4.75 20.41
N SER A 395 -24.37 -3.72 21.09
CA SER A 395 -25.06 -3.18 22.26
C SER A 395 -26.30 -2.36 21.86
N GLU A 396 -27.22 -2.16 22.79
CA GLU A 396 -28.42 -1.32 22.60
C GLU A 396 -28.11 0.12 22.15
N ASN A 397 -26.93 0.65 22.48
CA ASN A 397 -26.48 1.99 22.11
C ASN A 397 -25.84 2.07 20.71
N ASN A 398 -25.82 1.01 19.93
CA ASN A 398 -25.30 1.04 18.58
C ASN A 398 -26.22 1.91 17.71
N PRO A 399 -25.68 2.87 16.93
CA PRO A 399 -26.48 3.70 16.03
C PRO A 399 -27.41 2.92 15.08
N ALA A 400 -26.96 1.74 14.65
CA ALA A 400 -27.79 0.87 13.80
C ALA A 400 -28.99 0.29 14.58
N VAL A 401 -28.80 -0.08 15.83
CA VAL A 401 -29.89 -0.57 16.70
C VAL A 401 -30.82 0.59 17.06
N VAL A 402 -30.30 1.74 17.41
CA VAL A 402 -31.09 2.95 17.74
C VAL A 402 -31.92 3.41 16.52
N ASN A 403 -31.33 3.39 15.32
CA ASN A 403 -32.06 3.71 14.09
C ASN A 403 -33.15 2.69 13.80
N LEU A 404 -32.87 1.42 14.04
CA LEU A 404 -33.84 0.35 13.87
C LEU A 404 -34.94 0.42 14.92
N ASP A 405 -34.64 0.75 16.16
CA ASP A 405 -35.64 1.00 17.22
C ASP A 405 -36.57 2.15 16.85
N THR A 406 -36.02 3.23 16.33
CA THR A 406 -36.83 4.33 15.82
C THR A 406 -37.74 3.88 14.68
N SER A 407 -37.22 3.05 13.78
CA SER A 407 -37.97 2.49 12.66
C SER A 407 -39.03 1.49 13.12
N ILE A 408 -38.74 0.67 14.12
CA ILE A 408 -39.67 -0.26 14.76
C ILE A 408 -40.81 0.54 15.41
N GLU A 409 -40.50 1.58 16.15
CA GLU A 409 -41.53 2.42 16.77
C GLU A 409 -42.41 3.12 15.74
N ALA A 410 -41.81 3.67 14.68
CA ALA A 410 -42.53 4.26 13.57
C ALA A 410 -43.44 3.21 12.87
N THR A 411 -42.91 2.00 12.60
CA THR A 411 -43.66 0.93 11.95
C THR A 411 -44.74 0.41 12.89
N ARG A 412 -44.53 0.33 14.19
CA ARG A 412 -45.57 0.00 15.17
C ARG A 412 -46.72 0.99 15.12
N LYS A 413 -46.41 2.29 15.08
CA LYS A 413 -47.43 3.33 14.91
C LYS A 413 -48.18 3.16 13.58
N ASN A 414 -47.49 2.75 12.51
CA ASN A 414 -48.12 2.44 11.24
C ASN A 414 -48.99 1.20 11.31
N VAL A 415 -48.56 0.13 12.02
CA VAL A 415 -49.38 -1.04 12.28
C VAL A 415 -50.63 -0.64 13.04
N GLN A 416 -50.51 0.12 14.14
CA GLN A 416 -51.65 0.63 14.92
C GLN A 416 -52.58 1.48 14.07
N ALA A 417 -52.05 2.37 13.25
CA ALA A 417 -52.83 3.19 12.34
C ALA A 417 -53.58 2.34 11.30
N SER A 418 -52.88 1.36 10.72
CA SER A 418 -53.46 0.41 9.75
C SER A 418 -54.56 -0.45 10.37
N VAL A 419 -54.33 -1.00 11.56
CA VAL A 419 -55.31 -1.75 12.33
C VAL A 419 -56.55 -0.89 12.59
N ASN A 420 -56.34 0.35 13.06
CA ASN A 420 -57.47 1.27 13.31
C ASN A 420 -58.20 1.64 12.01
N SER A 421 -57.48 1.78 10.89
CA SER A 421 -58.09 2.11 9.58
C SER A 421 -58.90 0.92 9.08
N VAL A 422 -58.37 -0.32 9.18
CA VAL A 422 -59.09 -1.55 8.76
C VAL A 422 -60.29 -1.79 9.65
N LEU A 423 -60.15 -1.58 10.97
CA LEU A 423 -61.29 -1.61 11.89
C LEU A 423 -62.41 -0.69 11.46
N LYS A 424 -62.04 0.58 11.20
CA LYS A 424 -62.97 1.59 10.77
C LYS A 424 -63.65 1.24 9.43
N GLY A 425 -62.87 0.69 8.48
CA GLY A 425 -63.37 0.19 7.20
C GLY A 425 -64.40 -0.94 7.37
N LEU A 426 -64.09 -1.93 8.21
CA LEU A 426 -64.95 -3.06 8.53
C LEU A 426 -66.22 -2.61 9.30
N GLU A 427 -66.08 -1.60 10.21
CA GLU A 427 -67.22 -1.00 10.89
C GLU A 427 -68.16 -0.26 9.91
N ILE A 428 -67.62 0.49 8.93
CA ILE A 428 -68.40 1.14 7.87
C ILE A 428 -69.14 0.06 7.04
N THR A 429 -68.40 -0.97 6.61
CA THR A 429 -69.02 -2.09 5.85
C THR A 429 -70.10 -2.78 6.65
N ARG A 430 -69.89 -3.00 7.94
CA ARG A 430 -70.90 -3.54 8.84
C ARG A 430 -72.16 -2.69 8.83
N ASN A 431 -72.01 -1.35 8.98
CA ASN A 431 -73.08 -0.41 9.00
C ASN A 431 -73.86 -0.41 7.69
N ASP A 432 -73.15 -0.50 6.54
CA ASP A 432 -73.77 -0.58 5.23
C ASP A 432 -74.56 -1.90 5.06
N LEU A 433 -73.99 -3.05 5.48
CA LEU A 433 -74.66 -4.32 5.47
C LEU A 433 -75.87 -4.36 6.40
N GLU A 434 -75.76 -3.75 7.60
CA GLU A 434 -76.90 -3.57 8.50
C GLU A 434 -78.03 -2.72 7.90
N ASN A 435 -77.65 -1.66 7.19
CA ASN A 435 -78.64 -0.81 6.52
C ASN A 435 -79.35 -1.51 5.36
N GLN A 436 -78.62 -2.36 4.61
CA GLN A 436 -79.22 -3.20 3.57
C GLN A 436 -80.14 -4.29 4.18
N ALA A 437 -79.71 -4.96 5.24
CA ALA A 437 -80.50 -5.93 5.96
C ALA A 437 -81.82 -5.34 6.50
N ARG A 438 -81.75 -4.11 7.10
CA ARG A 438 -82.92 -3.38 7.56
C ARG A 438 -83.93 -3.03 6.45
N LYS A 439 -83.45 -2.77 5.20
CA LYS A 439 -84.33 -2.55 4.05
C LYS A 439 -85.13 -3.80 3.69
N PHE A 440 -84.57 -5.00 3.84
CA PHE A 440 -85.29 -6.26 3.64
C PHE A 440 -86.15 -6.62 4.84
N GLU A 441 -85.74 -6.35 6.09
CA GLU A 441 -86.53 -6.51 7.28
C GLU A 441 -87.82 -5.70 7.24
N GLY A 442 -87.76 -4.49 6.69
CA GLY A 442 -88.98 -3.65 6.48
C GLY A 442 -90.00 -4.30 5.48
N LYS A 443 -89.53 -5.24 4.65
CA LYS A 443 -90.44 -6.01 3.74
C LYS A 443 -90.99 -7.24 4.40
N ILE A 444 -90.44 -7.68 5.51
CA ILE A 444 -90.86 -8.89 6.23
C ILE A 444 -91.65 -8.49 7.51
N SER A 445 -92.08 -7.25 7.64
CA SER A 445 -92.63 -6.65 8.90
C SER A 445 -93.86 -7.29 9.46
N ASN A 446 -94.30 -8.45 8.91
CA ASN A 446 -95.39 -9.24 9.44
C ASN A 446 -95.02 -10.66 9.90
N ALA A 447 -93.72 -10.99 9.94
CA ALA A 447 -93.29 -12.29 10.48
C ALA A 447 -93.16 -12.20 12.01
N PRO A 448 -93.51 -13.28 12.74
CA PRO A 448 -93.49 -13.25 14.17
C PRO A 448 -92.16 -12.92 14.79
N THR A 449 -92.10 -12.23 15.88
CA THR A 449 -90.89 -11.88 16.65
C THR A 449 -89.89 -13.03 16.87
N GLN A 450 -90.42 -14.23 16.87
CA GLN A 450 -89.68 -15.46 16.99
C GLN A 450 -88.73 -15.76 15.80
N GLU A 451 -89.13 -15.40 14.59
CA GLU A 451 -88.38 -15.67 13.40
C GLU A 451 -87.12 -14.72 13.41
N LYS A 452 -87.30 -13.51 13.87
CA LYS A 452 -86.25 -12.55 14.04
C LYS A 452 -85.18 -12.99 15.04
N GLU A 453 -85.57 -13.52 16.19
CA GLU A 453 -84.67 -14.06 17.19
C GLU A 453 -83.94 -15.31 16.71
N LEU A 454 -84.66 -16.23 16.06
CA LEU A 454 -84.08 -17.41 15.44
C LEU A 454 -83.01 -17.10 14.41
N LEU A 455 -83.35 -16.17 13.51
CA LEU A 455 -82.43 -15.71 12.54
C LEU A 455 -81.17 -15.00 13.15
N SER A 456 -81.40 -14.29 14.26
CA SER A 456 -80.29 -13.63 14.96
C SER A 456 -79.29 -14.62 15.58
N ILE A 457 -79.84 -15.65 16.24
CA ILE A 457 -79.05 -16.72 16.90
C ILE A 457 -78.34 -17.60 15.82
N THR A 458 -79.08 -18.00 14.76
CA THR A 458 -78.50 -18.75 13.66
C THR A 458 -77.39 -18.04 12.98
N ARG A 459 -77.58 -16.76 12.75
CA ARG A 459 -76.49 -15.88 12.21
C ARG A 459 -75.24 -15.86 13.11
N GLN A 460 -75.47 -15.72 14.41
CA GLN A 460 -74.37 -15.73 15.36
C GLN A 460 -73.61 -17.06 15.37
N GLN A 461 -74.39 -18.16 15.25
CA GLN A 461 -73.85 -19.51 15.14
C GLN A 461 -73.02 -19.68 13.87
N GLU A 462 -73.56 -19.25 12.71
CA GLU A 462 -72.82 -19.31 11.43
C GLU A 462 -71.54 -18.49 11.43
N ILE A 463 -71.58 -17.26 12.03
CA ILE A 463 -70.37 -16.43 12.19
C ILE A 463 -69.32 -17.17 13.01
N LYS A 464 -69.71 -17.69 14.19
CA LYS A 464 -68.82 -18.35 15.11
C LYS A 464 -68.28 -19.67 14.52
N ALA A 465 -69.10 -20.42 13.84
CA ALA A 465 -68.71 -21.65 13.13
C ALA A 465 -67.73 -21.38 11.99
N SER A 466 -68.02 -20.37 11.17
CA SER A 466 -67.09 -19.96 10.10
C SER A 466 -65.73 -19.50 10.66
N LEU A 467 -65.75 -18.69 11.73
CA LEU A 467 -64.55 -18.26 12.42
C LEU A 467 -63.76 -19.45 13.01
N TYR A 468 -64.43 -20.40 13.63
CA TYR A 468 -63.79 -21.59 14.16
C TYR A 468 -63.11 -22.43 13.08
N LEU A 469 -63.77 -22.66 11.95
CA LEU A 469 -63.15 -23.40 10.81
C LEU A 469 -61.95 -22.67 10.23
N MET A 470 -62.07 -21.34 10.12
CA MET A 470 -60.95 -20.53 9.64
C MET A 470 -59.73 -20.58 10.58
N LEU A 471 -59.94 -20.51 11.88
CA LEU A 471 -58.86 -20.64 12.86
C LEU A 471 -58.21 -22.03 12.82
N LEU A 472 -59.02 -23.09 12.66
CA LEU A 472 -58.51 -24.46 12.46
C LEU A 472 -57.61 -24.55 11.21
N GLN A 473 -58.08 -23.98 10.12
CA GLN A 473 -57.29 -23.94 8.88
C GLN A 473 -55.95 -23.21 9.10
N LYS A 474 -55.98 -22.06 9.80
CA LYS A 474 -54.80 -21.31 10.09
C LYS A 474 -53.84 -22.00 11.05
N ARG A 475 -54.40 -22.78 12.03
CA ARG A 475 -53.59 -23.63 12.88
C ARG A 475 -52.81 -24.68 12.08
N GLU A 476 -53.50 -25.37 11.14
CA GLU A 476 -52.87 -26.39 10.29
C GLU A 476 -51.82 -25.75 9.34
N GLU A 477 -52.13 -24.59 8.73
CA GLU A 477 -51.17 -23.84 7.91
C GLU A 477 -49.91 -23.49 8.70
N ASN A 478 -50.07 -23.01 9.94
CA ASN A 478 -48.93 -22.66 10.82
C ASN A 478 -48.15 -23.92 11.27
N ALA A 479 -48.83 -25.02 11.57
CA ALA A 479 -48.20 -26.31 11.90
C ALA A 479 -47.37 -26.85 10.74
N ILE A 480 -47.87 -26.74 9.51
CA ILE A 480 -47.15 -27.12 8.29
C ILE A 480 -45.92 -26.22 8.12
N THR A 481 -46.03 -24.89 8.36
CA THR A 481 -44.92 -23.95 8.29
C THR A 481 -43.84 -24.29 9.30
N LEU A 482 -44.23 -24.63 10.55
CA LEU A 482 -43.30 -25.06 11.61
C LEU A 482 -42.57 -26.37 11.23
N ALA A 483 -43.33 -27.36 10.70
CA ALA A 483 -42.75 -28.63 10.29
C ALA A 483 -41.85 -28.50 9.03
N ALA A 484 -42.11 -27.52 8.18
CA ALA A 484 -41.40 -27.30 6.91
C ALA A 484 -40.22 -26.33 7.01
N THR A 485 -39.74 -25.99 8.25
CA THR A 485 -38.61 -25.06 8.41
C THR A 485 -37.38 -25.59 7.66
N ALA A 486 -37.03 -24.90 6.58
CA ALA A 486 -35.85 -25.21 5.77
C ALA A 486 -34.74 -24.23 6.12
N ASN A 487 -33.49 -24.71 6.07
CA ASN A 487 -32.30 -23.88 6.25
C ASN A 487 -32.30 -22.71 5.28
N ASN A 488 -32.04 -21.54 5.79
CA ASN A 488 -31.89 -20.31 5.00
C ASN A 488 -30.63 -20.33 4.13
N GLY A 489 -29.54 -20.82 4.68
CA GLY A 489 -28.25 -20.94 3.97
C GLY A 489 -27.99 -22.38 3.55
N ARG A 490 -27.84 -22.61 2.25
CA ARG A 490 -27.41 -23.91 1.71
C ARG A 490 -25.97 -23.79 1.21
N MET A 491 -25.08 -24.61 1.74
CA MET A 491 -23.72 -24.73 1.21
C MET A 491 -23.82 -25.25 -0.23
N VAL A 492 -23.25 -24.48 -1.17
CA VAL A 492 -23.18 -24.85 -2.61
C VAL A 492 -21.84 -25.50 -2.87
N GLU A 493 -20.77 -24.90 -2.34
CA GLU A 493 -19.42 -25.45 -2.38
C GLU A 493 -18.88 -25.55 -0.95
N GLU A 494 -18.40 -26.74 -0.62
CA GLU A 494 -17.74 -26.98 0.67
C GLU A 494 -16.46 -26.16 0.78
N PRO A 495 -16.03 -25.83 2.03
CA PRO A 495 -14.83 -25.07 2.24
C PRO A 495 -13.59 -25.72 1.62
N LEU A 496 -13.05 -25.06 0.59
CA LEU A 496 -11.82 -25.46 -0.10
C LEU A 496 -10.72 -24.46 0.20
N SER A 497 -9.49 -24.95 0.36
CA SER A 497 -8.34 -24.08 0.50
C SER A 497 -7.57 -24.03 -0.82
N GLY A 498 -7.24 -22.82 -1.25
CA GLY A 498 -6.23 -22.58 -2.27
C GLY A 498 -4.80 -22.71 -1.71
N GLY A 499 -3.83 -22.32 -2.48
CA GLY A 499 -2.46 -22.14 -2.02
C GLY A 499 -2.32 -21.01 -0.99
N PRO A 500 -1.13 -20.81 -0.37
CA PRO A 500 -0.90 -19.72 0.55
C PRO A 500 -1.06 -18.35 -0.16
N VAL A 501 -1.84 -17.47 0.45
CA VAL A 501 -2.13 -16.12 -0.08
C VAL A 501 -1.11 -15.10 0.43
N SER A 502 -0.60 -15.29 1.64
CA SER A 502 0.35 -14.40 2.29
C SER A 502 1.39 -15.23 3.08
N PRO A 503 2.65 -14.81 3.08
CA PRO A 503 3.25 -13.82 2.20
C PRO A 503 3.35 -14.33 0.75
N ASN A 504 3.08 -13.44 -0.21
CA ASN A 504 3.25 -13.79 -1.62
C ASN A 504 4.75 -13.84 -1.97
N SER A 505 5.30 -15.06 -2.08
CA SER A 505 6.72 -15.27 -2.34
C SER A 505 7.18 -14.65 -3.66
N LYS A 506 6.35 -14.71 -4.71
CA LYS A 506 6.68 -14.13 -6.02
C LYS A 506 6.82 -12.61 -5.94
N THR A 507 5.87 -11.95 -5.29
CA THR A 507 5.90 -10.48 -5.12
C THR A 507 7.08 -10.05 -4.26
N LEU A 508 7.39 -10.80 -3.20
CA LEU A 508 8.50 -10.47 -2.30
C LEU A 508 9.86 -10.65 -2.99
N TYR A 509 10.06 -11.75 -3.75
CA TYR A 509 11.29 -11.93 -4.54
C TYR A 509 11.41 -10.91 -5.66
N PHE A 510 10.29 -10.54 -6.30
CA PHE A 510 10.28 -9.48 -7.31
C PHE A 510 10.67 -8.12 -6.70
N LEU A 511 10.14 -7.79 -5.52
CA LEU A 511 10.53 -6.57 -4.79
C LEU A 511 12.01 -6.62 -4.39
N ALA A 512 12.50 -7.76 -3.89
CA ALA A 512 13.91 -7.96 -3.55
C ALA A 512 14.84 -7.79 -4.76
N LEU A 513 14.42 -8.25 -5.94
CA LEU A 513 15.14 -8.07 -7.19
C LEU A 513 15.20 -6.58 -7.60
N ILE A 514 14.08 -5.87 -7.53
CA ILE A 514 14.03 -4.43 -7.82
C ILE A 514 14.93 -3.65 -6.86
N LEU A 515 14.87 -3.94 -5.56
CA LEU A 515 15.72 -3.28 -4.57
C LEU A 515 17.20 -3.64 -4.75
N GLY A 516 17.50 -4.92 -5.03
CA GLY A 516 18.86 -5.39 -5.26
C GLY A 516 19.55 -4.72 -6.44
N ILE A 517 18.80 -4.34 -7.48
CA ILE A 517 19.29 -3.58 -8.63
C ILE A 517 19.19 -2.06 -8.38
N GLY A 518 18.09 -1.61 -7.82
CA GLY A 518 17.79 -0.19 -7.65
C GLY A 518 18.73 0.53 -6.67
N ILE A 519 19.08 -0.12 -5.56
CA ILE A 519 19.97 0.48 -4.55
C ILE A 519 21.36 0.79 -5.14
N PRO A 520 22.08 -0.14 -5.80
CA PRO A 520 23.36 0.18 -6.44
C PRO A 520 23.23 1.27 -7.50
N VAL A 521 22.17 1.24 -8.33
CA VAL A 521 21.92 2.30 -9.32
C VAL A 521 21.76 3.66 -8.63
N ALA A 522 20.94 3.74 -7.59
CA ALA A 522 20.73 4.97 -6.84
C ALA A 522 22.01 5.49 -6.19
N VAL A 523 22.82 4.60 -5.60
CA VAL A 523 24.10 4.97 -4.96
C VAL A 523 25.10 5.49 -5.98
N ILE A 524 25.24 4.81 -7.14
CA ILE A 524 26.14 5.23 -8.22
C ILE A 524 25.68 6.57 -8.80
N SER A 525 24.38 6.71 -9.06
CA SER A 525 23.78 7.95 -9.58
C SER A 525 24.00 9.12 -8.62
N LEU A 526 23.78 8.89 -7.32
CA LEU A 526 24.01 9.91 -6.28
C LEU A 526 25.49 10.30 -6.20
N ARG A 527 26.39 9.31 -6.27
CA ARG A 527 27.83 9.57 -6.31
C ARG A 527 28.22 10.41 -7.52
N ASN A 528 27.65 10.12 -8.70
CA ASN A 528 27.91 10.87 -9.91
C ASN A 528 27.36 12.30 -9.85
N LEU A 529 26.18 12.47 -9.23
CA LEU A 529 25.59 13.80 -8.99
C LEU A 529 26.47 14.66 -8.07
N LEU A 530 27.16 14.03 -7.13
CA LEU A 530 28.06 14.70 -6.18
C LEU A 530 29.47 14.98 -6.74
N ARG A 531 29.75 14.66 -8.03
CA ARG A 531 31.01 14.93 -8.69
C ARG A 531 31.02 16.34 -9.31
N PHE A 532 31.33 17.34 -8.54
CA PHE A 532 31.38 18.75 -8.97
C PHE A 532 32.75 19.21 -9.42
N LYS A 533 33.76 18.35 -9.40
CA LYS A 533 35.08 18.64 -9.85
C LYS A 533 35.36 18.02 -11.21
N ILE A 534 36.25 18.64 -11.98
CA ILE A 534 36.78 18.11 -13.23
C ILE A 534 37.71 16.94 -12.87
N GLU A 535 37.48 15.77 -13.41
CA GLU A 535 38.31 14.57 -13.18
C GLU A 535 38.94 14.08 -14.48
N SER A 536 38.28 14.36 -15.60
CA SER A 536 38.69 13.82 -16.90
C SER A 536 38.52 14.83 -18.03
N ARG A 537 39.11 14.49 -19.17
CA ARG A 537 38.92 15.25 -20.42
C ARG A 537 37.43 15.27 -20.85
N ALA A 538 36.71 14.19 -20.67
CA ALA A 538 35.28 14.12 -20.97
C ALA A 538 34.43 15.11 -20.15
N ASP A 539 34.87 15.49 -18.95
CA ASP A 539 34.19 16.52 -18.17
C ASP A 539 34.33 17.89 -18.81
N ILE A 540 35.54 18.18 -19.36
CA ILE A 540 35.82 19.44 -20.08
C ILE A 540 35.03 19.52 -21.38
N GLU A 541 35.04 18.45 -22.19
CA GLU A 541 34.34 18.40 -23.48
C GLU A 541 32.81 18.52 -23.33
N LYS A 542 32.27 18.26 -22.12
CA LYS A 542 30.87 18.54 -21.79
C LYS A 542 30.63 20.01 -21.43
N ILE A 543 31.61 20.69 -20.86
CA ILE A 543 31.48 22.07 -20.40
C ILE A 543 31.78 23.06 -21.52
N THR A 544 32.81 22.77 -22.33
CA THR A 544 33.29 23.70 -23.36
C THR A 544 33.71 22.96 -24.63
N ASP A 545 33.63 23.67 -25.75
CA ASP A 545 34.17 23.28 -27.06
C ASP A 545 35.60 23.80 -27.30
N VAL A 546 36.25 24.40 -26.29
CA VAL A 546 37.65 24.84 -26.37
C VAL A 546 38.57 23.63 -26.51
N PRO A 547 39.50 23.61 -27.51
CA PRO A 547 40.36 22.48 -27.79
C PRO A 547 41.27 22.14 -26.59
N VAL A 548 41.32 20.87 -26.21
CA VAL A 548 42.20 20.34 -25.19
C VAL A 548 43.55 19.99 -25.81
N VAL A 549 44.63 20.75 -25.47
CA VAL A 549 45.96 20.56 -26.05
C VAL A 549 46.78 19.47 -25.35
N GLY A 550 46.40 19.04 -24.17
CA GLY A 550 47.07 17.93 -23.52
C GLY A 550 46.56 17.62 -22.11
N ASP A 551 46.97 16.45 -21.66
CA ASP A 551 46.67 15.88 -20.36
C ASP A 551 48.00 15.63 -19.63
N VAL A 552 48.27 16.37 -18.58
CA VAL A 552 49.47 16.21 -17.77
C VAL A 552 49.17 15.30 -16.56
N PRO A 553 49.84 14.15 -16.44
CA PRO A 553 49.65 13.22 -15.32
C PRO A 553 50.05 13.83 -13.99
N MET A 554 49.46 13.33 -12.92
CA MET A 554 49.92 13.62 -11.56
C MET A 554 51.29 12.98 -11.34
N VAL A 555 52.25 13.81 -10.92
CA VAL A 555 53.63 13.36 -10.64
C VAL A 555 54.06 13.84 -9.27
N ASP A 556 54.78 13.00 -8.55
CA ASP A 556 55.48 13.41 -7.32
C ASP A 556 56.77 14.11 -7.71
N THR A 557 56.80 15.43 -7.53
CA THR A 557 57.95 16.25 -7.89
C THR A 557 59.16 16.07 -6.95
N LYS A 558 59.04 15.39 -5.83
CA LYS A 558 60.09 15.20 -4.82
C LYS A 558 60.91 16.46 -4.53
N GLY A 559 60.24 17.61 -4.60
CA GLY A 559 60.89 18.95 -4.38
C GLY A 559 61.46 19.59 -5.63
N ASN A 560 61.57 18.95 -6.78
CA ASN A 560 61.94 19.54 -8.05
C ASN A 560 60.74 19.71 -8.98
N PRO A 561 60.26 20.95 -9.19
CA PRO A 561 59.11 21.20 -10.09
C PRO A 561 59.38 20.97 -11.57
N ILE A 562 60.64 20.95 -12.00
CA ILE A 562 60.99 20.68 -13.40
C ILE A 562 61.14 19.16 -13.57
N VAL A 563 60.22 18.56 -14.33
CA VAL A 563 60.14 17.12 -14.57
C VAL A 563 60.51 16.73 -16.00
N VAL A 564 60.76 17.71 -16.85
CA VAL A 564 61.21 17.51 -18.25
C VAL A 564 62.72 17.65 -18.31
N HIS A 565 63.43 16.66 -18.84
CA HIS A 565 64.90 16.65 -18.92
C HIS A 565 65.35 16.42 -20.35
N GLU A 566 66.52 16.92 -20.66
CA GLU A 566 67.13 16.72 -21.97
C GLU A 566 67.56 15.26 -22.16
N ASN A 567 67.33 14.73 -23.37
CA ASN A 567 67.73 13.36 -23.72
C ASN A 567 67.12 12.22 -22.92
N ARG A 568 65.99 12.45 -22.21
CA ARG A 568 65.17 11.37 -21.58
C ARG A 568 63.92 11.13 -22.36
N ASN A 569 63.43 9.87 -22.33
CA ASN A 569 62.18 9.45 -22.93
C ASN A 569 61.26 8.85 -21.88
N GLU A 570 61.07 9.56 -20.74
CA GLU A 570 60.10 9.15 -19.73
C GLU A 570 58.70 9.73 -20.08
N LEU A 571 57.68 9.31 -19.34
CA LEU A 571 56.28 9.69 -19.62
C LEU A 571 56.09 11.19 -19.67
N MET A 572 56.71 11.96 -18.75
CA MET A 572 56.52 13.41 -18.65
C MET A 572 57.15 14.17 -19.82
N GLU A 573 58.34 13.76 -20.28
CA GLU A 573 58.97 14.33 -21.46
C GLU A 573 58.08 14.17 -22.69
N GLU A 574 57.49 12.96 -22.87
CA GLU A 574 56.63 12.69 -24.04
C GLU A 574 55.30 13.47 -23.94
N VAL A 575 54.74 13.62 -22.74
CA VAL A 575 53.54 14.43 -22.53
C VAL A 575 53.79 15.88 -22.87
N PHE A 576 54.89 16.49 -22.37
CA PHE A 576 55.19 17.88 -22.68
C PHE A 576 55.65 18.06 -24.13
N ARG A 577 56.25 17.06 -24.78
CA ARG A 577 56.55 17.03 -26.23
C ARG A 577 55.26 17.05 -27.05
N SER A 578 54.26 16.26 -26.66
CA SER A 578 52.94 16.25 -27.31
C SER A 578 52.24 17.61 -27.11
N VAL A 579 52.18 18.12 -25.85
CA VAL A 579 51.59 19.44 -25.58
C VAL A 579 52.27 20.54 -26.42
N ARG A 580 53.59 20.56 -26.46
CA ARG A 580 54.35 21.47 -27.30
C ARG A 580 53.95 21.40 -28.77
N THR A 581 53.86 20.18 -29.31
CA THR A 581 53.50 19.96 -30.69
C THR A 581 52.09 20.45 -31.00
N ASN A 582 51.13 20.16 -30.11
CA ASN A 582 49.76 20.66 -30.27
C ASN A 582 49.65 22.19 -30.20
N ILE A 583 50.44 22.83 -29.32
CA ILE A 583 50.52 24.29 -29.23
C ILE A 583 51.16 24.87 -30.52
N GLN A 584 52.19 24.25 -31.03
CA GLN A 584 52.83 24.69 -32.29
C GLN A 584 51.87 24.66 -33.47
N TYR A 585 50.97 23.64 -33.55
CA TYR A 585 49.97 23.61 -34.62
C TYR A 585 48.88 24.69 -34.46
N MET A 586 48.71 25.25 -33.28
CA MET A 586 47.74 26.32 -33.06
C MET A 586 48.34 27.70 -33.33
N LEU A 587 49.65 27.83 -33.27
CA LEU A 587 50.37 29.07 -33.56
C LEU A 587 50.53 29.27 -35.07
N GLN A 588 50.19 30.45 -35.52
CA GLN A 588 50.44 30.85 -36.95
C GLN A 588 51.89 31.36 -37.12
N GLU A 589 52.31 31.46 -38.36
CA GLU A 589 53.66 32.00 -38.70
C GLU A 589 53.84 33.41 -38.12
N GLY A 590 54.91 33.63 -37.35
CA GLY A 590 55.19 34.90 -36.68
C GLY A 590 54.61 35.02 -35.27
N GLN A 591 53.71 34.14 -34.85
CA GLN A 591 53.16 34.08 -33.47
C GLN A 591 54.19 33.39 -32.55
N LYS A 592 54.49 34.04 -31.38
CA LYS A 592 55.56 33.60 -30.49
C LYS A 592 55.15 33.64 -29.02
N VAL A 593 54.04 34.35 -28.64
CA VAL A 593 53.69 34.66 -27.25
C VAL A 593 52.60 33.73 -26.76
N ILE A 594 52.93 32.88 -25.80
CA ILE A 594 52.04 31.90 -25.21
C ILE A 594 51.73 32.31 -23.77
N LEU A 595 50.47 32.58 -23.48
CA LEU A 595 49.98 32.97 -22.15
C LEU A 595 49.43 31.77 -21.43
N PHE A 596 49.79 31.58 -20.15
CA PHE A 596 49.26 30.58 -19.22
C PHE A 596 48.41 31.21 -18.16
N THR A 597 47.18 30.81 -18.05
CA THR A 597 46.26 31.22 -16.97
C THR A 597 45.44 30.08 -16.48
N SER A 598 44.59 30.34 -15.49
CA SER A 598 43.69 29.32 -14.93
C SER A 598 42.48 29.96 -14.20
N THR A 599 41.52 29.16 -13.75
CA THR A 599 40.40 29.66 -12.95
C THR A 599 40.87 30.12 -11.57
N SER A 600 41.64 29.29 -10.89
CA SER A 600 42.03 29.48 -9.47
C SER A 600 43.53 29.31 -9.25
N SER A 601 44.00 29.73 -8.07
CA SER A 601 45.38 29.48 -7.65
C SER A 601 45.56 27.97 -7.32
N GLY A 602 46.77 27.44 -7.63
CA GLY A 602 47.09 26.04 -7.32
C GLY A 602 46.74 25.03 -8.42
N GLU A 603 46.31 25.48 -9.60
CA GLU A 603 45.98 24.59 -10.72
C GLU A 603 47.20 24.13 -11.52
N GLY A 604 48.38 24.71 -11.25
CA GLY A 604 49.65 24.26 -11.83
C GLY A 604 50.15 25.09 -13.01
N LYS A 605 49.74 26.37 -13.14
CA LYS A 605 50.15 27.27 -14.19
C LYS A 605 51.68 27.36 -14.37
N SER A 606 52.36 27.81 -13.34
CA SER A 606 53.80 27.98 -13.36
C SER A 606 54.56 26.66 -13.56
N PHE A 607 54.05 25.55 -13.02
CA PHE A 607 54.58 24.21 -13.25
C PHE A 607 54.49 23.83 -14.73
N THR A 608 53.33 24.01 -15.33
CA THR A 608 53.11 23.63 -16.73
C THR A 608 53.84 24.59 -17.69
N ALA A 609 53.80 25.89 -17.41
CA ALA A 609 54.51 26.90 -18.21
C ALA A 609 56.02 26.65 -18.16
N GLY A 610 56.59 26.37 -16.96
CA GLY A 610 58.01 26.12 -16.79
C GLY A 610 58.48 24.85 -17.51
N ASN A 611 57.75 23.73 -17.37
CA ASN A 611 58.07 22.47 -18.04
C ASN A 611 57.91 22.57 -19.57
N LEU A 612 56.88 23.29 -20.03
CA LEU A 612 56.73 23.54 -21.47
C LEU A 612 57.88 24.43 -22.03
N ALA A 613 58.32 25.46 -21.28
CA ALA A 613 59.47 26.29 -21.62
C ALA A 613 60.73 25.43 -21.79
N CYS A 614 61.00 24.53 -20.87
CA CYS A 614 62.07 23.54 -20.98
C CYS A 614 61.91 22.67 -22.24
N SER A 615 60.70 22.16 -22.51
CA SER A 615 60.43 21.35 -23.69
C SER A 615 60.69 22.07 -24.99
N PHE A 616 60.42 23.38 -25.13
CA PHE A 616 60.75 24.21 -26.27
C PHE A 616 62.27 24.47 -26.36
N ALA A 617 62.94 24.75 -25.22
CA ALA A 617 64.39 24.99 -25.18
C ALA A 617 65.18 23.75 -25.59
N PHE A 618 64.77 22.54 -25.21
CA PHE A 618 65.36 21.28 -25.59
C PHE A 618 65.19 20.94 -27.10
N MET A 619 64.25 21.60 -27.78
CA MET A 619 64.16 21.55 -29.23
C MET A 619 65.15 22.49 -29.94
N GLY A 620 66.05 23.15 -29.23
CA GLY A 620 67.01 24.10 -29.78
C GLY A 620 66.46 25.50 -30.02
N LYS A 621 65.24 25.81 -29.56
CA LYS A 621 64.59 27.12 -29.67
C LYS A 621 64.97 27.99 -28.50
N LYS A 622 65.29 29.28 -28.85
CA LYS A 622 65.62 30.32 -27.84
C LYS A 622 64.32 30.79 -27.16
N VAL A 623 64.13 30.43 -25.87
CA VAL A 623 62.88 30.63 -25.14
C VAL A 623 63.07 31.54 -23.97
N VAL A 624 62.16 32.47 -23.75
CA VAL A 624 62.11 33.26 -22.50
C VAL A 624 60.74 32.94 -21.79
N ILE A 625 60.83 32.63 -20.50
CA ILE A 625 59.65 32.56 -19.66
C ILE A 625 59.54 33.74 -18.74
N VAL A 626 58.43 34.44 -18.78
CA VAL A 626 58.24 35.73 -18.08
C VAL A 626 57.17 35.51 -16.95
N GLY A 627 57.59 35.88 -15.75
CA GLY A 627 56.69 35.84 -14.56
C GLY A 627 55.82 37.10 -14.51
N LEU A 628 54.62 37.01 -15.10
CA LEU A 628 53.65 38.11 -15.07
C LEU A 628 52.55 37.87 -13.98
N ASP A 629 52.66 36.83 -13.19
CA ASP A 629 51.97 36.78 -11.89
C ASP A 629 52.77 37.58 -10.87
N ILE A 630 52.71 38.89 -11.02
CA ILE A 630 53.48 39.84 -10.20
C ILE A 630 52.89 40.00 -8.78
N ARG A 631 51.74 39.38 -8.50
CA ARG A 631 51.11 39.32 -7.15
C ARG A 631 51.66 38.19 -6.31
N LYS A 632 51.79 37.01 -6.93
CA LYS A 632 52.31 35.80 -6.29
C LYS A 632 53.30 35.09 -7.23
N PRO A 633 54.54 35.54 -7.32
CA PRO A 633 55.50 35.01 -8.29
C PRO A 633 55.76 33.52 -8.11
N GLY A 634 54.98 32.66 -8.79
CA GLY A 634 55.06 31.19 -8.77
C GLY A 634 56.32 30.69 -9.47
N LEU A 635 56.75 31.39 -10.52
CA LEU A 635 57.89 31.02 -11.32
C LEU A 635 59.20 30.93 -10.54
N ASN A 636 59.36 31.79 -9.52
CA ASN A 636 60.50 31.73 -8.66
C ASN A 636 60.70 30.42 -7.93
N LYS A 637 59.57 29.76 -7.56
CA LYS A 637 59.61 28.43 -6.93
C LYS A 637 59.95 27.33 -7.92
N VAL A 638 59.51 27.47 -9.16
CA VAL A 638 59.73 26.47 -10.23
C VAL A 638 61.18 26.42 -10.64
N PHE A 639 61.84 27.57 -10.73
CA PHE A 639 63.21 27.66 -11.16
C PHE A 639 64.20 27.96 -10.00
N GLN A 640 63.78 27.94 -8.76
CA GLN A 640 64.53 28.11 -7.53
C GLN A 640 65.31 29.50 -7.49
N ILE A 641 64.61 30.53 -7.99
CA ILE A 641 65.17 31.89 -8.09
C ILE A 641 64.83 32.63 -6.79
N SER A 642 65.78 33.49 -6.35
CA SER A 642 65.61 34.33 -5.15
C SER A 642 64.47 35.36 -5.36
N HIS A 643 63.64 35.56 -4.35
CA HIS A 643 62.58 36.57 -4.38
C HIS A 643 63.07 38.02 -4.40
N LYS A 644 64.39 38.28 -4.17
CA LYS A 644 65.05 39.62 -4.18
C LYS A 644 65.59 39.98 -5.55
N GLU A 645 65.47 39.08 -6.54
CA GLU A 645 66.00 39.35 -7.86
C GLU A 645 65.16 40.37 -8.61
N LYS A 646 65.84 41.18 -9.40
CA LYS A 646 65.23 42.16 -10.30
C LYS A 646 64.48 41.40 -11.43
N GLY A 647 63.36 41.95 -11.81
CA GLY A 647 62.58 41.32 -12.85
C GLY A 647 61.76 42.32 -13.66
N ILE A 648 60.69 41.79 -14.32
CA ILE A 648 59.95 42.63 -15.25
C ILE A 648 59.27 43.81 -14.58
N THR A 649 58.92 43.80 -13.29
CA THR A 649 58.30 44.93 -12.62
C THR A 649 59.23 46.14 -12.55
N GLN A 650 60.50 45.91 -12.47
CA GLN A 650 61.53 47.02 -12.56
C GLN A 650 61.48 47.67 -13.90
N TYR A 651 61.55 46.94 -15.00
CA TYR A 651 61.43 47.48 -16.34
C TYR A 651 60.13 48.22 -16.58
N LEU A 652 58.97 47.60 -16.12
CA LEU A 652 57.66 48.25 -16.28
C LEU A 652 57.53 49.56 -15.49
N ALA A 653 58.24 49.69 -14.37
CA ALA A 653 58.27 50.90 -13.53
C ALA A 653 59.17 52.01 -14.16
N ASP A 654 60.37 51.65 -14.64
CA ASP A 654 61.36 52.56 -15.21
C ASP A 654 62.01 51.94 -16.48
N PRO A 655 61.38 52.09 -17.63
CA PRO A 655 61.89 51.54 -18.90
C PRO A 655 63.05 52.28 -19.53
N GLU A 656 63.34 53.52 -19.06
CA GLU A 656 64.41 54.34 -19.64
C GLU A 656 65.80 54.03 -19.04
N HIS A 657 65.78 53.57 -17.76
CA HIS A 657 67.05 53.29 -17.05
C HIS A 657 67.22 51.75 -16.82
N THR A 658 66.38 50.94 -17.33
CA THR A 658 66.43 49.46 -17.13
C THR A 658 66.55 48.77 -18.48
N ASP A 659 67.62 48.05 -18.72
CA ASP A 659 67.73 47.18 -19.88
C ASP A 659 67.03 45.87 -19.64
N LEU A 660 65.93 45.58 -20.44
CA LEU A 660 65.12 44.41 -20.31
C LEU A 660 65.89 43.10 -20.54
N LEU A 661 66.81 43.08 -21.48
CA LEU A 661 67.57 41.87 -21.83
C LEU A 661 68.56 41.49 -20.69
N SER A 662 69.08 42.46 -19.97
CA SER A 662 69.95 42.22 -18.83
C SER A 662 69.23 41.58 -17.63
N LEU A 663 67.87 41.70 -17.58
CA LEU A 663 67.03 41.04 -16.55
C LEU A 663 66.68 39.60 -16.89
N CYS A 664 66.89 39.19 -18.16
CA CYS A 664 66.64 37.80 -18.63
C CYS A 664 67.86 36.95 -18.22
N GLN A 665 67.60 36.11 -17.19
CA GLN A 665 68.66 35.24 -16.61
C GLN A 665 68.77 33.95 -17.39
N PRO A 666 69.91 33.45 -17.78
CA PRO A 666 70.04 32.13 -18.38
C PRO A 666 69.72 31.07 -17.36
N SER A 667 68.90 30.05 -17.76
CA SER A 667 68.54 28.95 -16.89
C SER A 667 69.72 27.98 -16.72
N THR A 668 69.83 27.37 -15.54
CA THR A 668 70.74 26.23 -15.30
C THR A 668 70.32 24.96 -15.99
N ILE A 669 69.09 24.89 -16.52
CA ILE A 669 68.46 23.68 -17.11
C ILE A 669 68.85 23.55 -18.61
N SER A 670 68.92 24.67 -19.35
CA SER A 670 69.27 24.69 -20.79
C SER A 670 69.84 26.06 -21.15
N SER A 671 70.84 26.06 -22.00
CA SER A 671 71.45 27.31 -22.52
C SER A 671 70.49 28.10 -23.41
N ASN A 672 69.48 27.49 -23.95
CA ASN A 672 68.48 28.14 -24.79
C ASN A 672 67.27 28.68 -23.97
N LEU A 673 67.22 28.42 -22.65
CA LEU A 673 66.15 28.89 -21.77
C LEU A 673 66.55 30.06 -20.93
N TYR A 674 65.84 31.17 -21.03
CA TYR A 674 65.97 32.37 -20.27
C TYR A 674 64.77 32.61 -19.38
N ILE A 675 64.99 33.10 -18.18
CA ILE A 675 63.93 33.36 -17.22
C ILE A 675 63.93 34.86 -16.90
N LEU A 676 62.79 35.50 -17.09
CA LEU A 676 62.55 36.87 -16.64
C LEU A 676 61.58 36.81 -15.46
N PRO A 677 62.09 36.88 -14.22
CA PRO A 677 61.25 36.78 -13.04
C PRO A 677 60.28 37.97 -12.91
N GLY A 678 59.25 37.83 -12.12
CA GLY A 678 58.29 38.90 -11.85
C GLY A 678 58.91 40.12 -11.19
N GLY A 679 59.95 39.91 -10.38
CA GLY A 679 60.63 40.97 -9.59
C GLY A 679 59.93 41.26 -8.27
N THR A 680 60.12 42.41 -7.71
CA THR A 680 59.48 42.83 -6.46
C THR A 680 58.00 43.11 -6.69
N VAL A 681 57.15 42.66 -5.74
CA VAL A 681 55.66 42.84 -5.83
C VAL A 681 55.39 44.38 -5.77
N PRO A 682 54.79 44.96 -6.82
CA PRO A 682 54.47 46.36 -6.82
C PRO A 682 53.21 46.67 -6.00
N PRO A 683 53.07 47.94 -5.51
CA PRO A 683 51.84 48.32 -4.81
C PRO A 683 50.57 48.33 -5.74
N ASN A 684 50.79 48.66 -7.05
CA ASN A 684 49.71 48.75 -8.04
C ASN A 684 49.97 47.80 -9.19
N PRO A 685 49.71 46.48 -9.03
CA PRO A 685 50.01 45.47 -10.04
C PRO A 685 49.20 45.64 -11.33
N THR A 686 47.93 45.95 -11.23
CA THR A 686 47.01 46.06 -12.37
C THR A 686 47.37 47.24 -13.29
N GLU A 687 47.65 48.39 -12.70
CA GLU A 687 48.05 49.61 -13.43
C GLU A 687 49.38 49.39 -14.13
N LEU A 688 50.29 48.67 -13.50
CA LEU A 688 51.63 48.43 -14.05
C LEU A 688 51.58 47.58 -15.32
N VAL A 689 50.77 46.50 -15.33
CA VAL A 689 50.57 45.60 -16.51
C VAL A 689 49.68 46.24 -17.57
N ALA A 690 48.87 47.22 -17.25
CA ALA A 690 48.04 47.97 -18.20
C ALA A 690 48.83 48.95 -19.06
N ARG A 691 50.03 49.34 -18.65
CA ARG A 691 50.87 50.35 -19.37
C ARG A 691 51.37 49.82 -20.73
N LYS A 692 51.50 50.71 -21.71
CA LYS A 692 52.07 50.37 -23.01
C LYS A 692 53.54 49.92 -22.92
N THR A 693 54.20 50.12 -21.77
CA THR A 693 55.53 49.63 -21.49
C THR A 693 55.62 48.11 -21.55
N LEU A 694 54.54 47.40 -21.19
CA LEU A 694 54.48 45.96 -21.30
C LEU A 694 54.47 45.54 -22.75
N ASP A 695 53.73 46.27 -23.64
CA ASP A 695 53.69 45.98 -25.08
C ASP A 695 55.07 46.07 -25.66
N LYS A 696 55.83 47.16 -25.33
CA LYS A 696 57.22 47.34 -25.76
C LYS A 696 58.14 46.25 -25.22
N ALA A 697 57.97 45.84 -23.98
CA ALA A 697 58.74 44.73 -23.39
C ALA A 697 58.59 43.46 -24.22
N ILE A 698 57.34 43.11 -24.57
CA ILE A 698 57.06 41.89 -25.33
C ILE A 698 57.58 42.00 -26.75
N GLU A 699 57.52 43.17 -27.42
CA GLU A 699 58.11 43.37 -28.72
C GLU A 699 59.63 43.16 -28.72
N ILE A 700 60.35 43.67 -27.69
CA ILE A 700 61.79 43.44 -27.50
C ILE A 700 62.04 41.91 -27.29
N LEU A 701 61.24 41.23 -26.49
CA LEU A 701 61.41 39.79 -26.29
C LEU A 701 61.12 39.00 -27.56
N LYS A 702 60.06 39.32 -28.35
CA LYS A 702 59.72 38.69 -29.63
C LYS A 702 60.85 38.84 -30.64
N ALA A 703 61.60 39.96 -30.60
CA ALA A 703 62.73 40.19 -31.52
C ALA A 703 63.97 39.32 -31.17
N ASN A 704 64.17 38.97 -29.89
CA ASN A 704 65.38 38.31 -29.40
C ASN A 704 65.18 36.81 -29.12
N PHE A 705 63.93 36.34 -29.05
CA PHE A 705 63.54 34.94 -28.68
C PHE A 705 62.58 34.32 -29.72
N ASP A 706 62.68 33.00 -29.88
CA ASP A 706 61.75 32.24 -30.77
C ASP A 706 60.36 32.05 -30.09
N TYR A 707 60.31 31.89 -28.76
CA TYR A 707 59.08 31.80 -28.00
C TYR A 707 59.18 32.60 -26.69
N VAL A 708 58.08 33.26 -26.37
CA VAL A 708 57.87 34.03 -25.12
C VAL A 708 56.72 33.39 -24.36
N ILE A 709 56.99 32.79 -23.22
CA ILE A 709 56.00 32.12 -22.39
C ILE A 709 55.64 33.04 -21.20
N LEU A 710 54.35 33.36 -21.06
CA LEU A 710 53.85 34.25 -20.02
C LEU A 710 53.14 33.44 -18.92
N ASP A 711 53.75 33.40 -17.72
CA ASP A 711 53.10 32.84 -16.53
C ASP A 711 52.30 33.93 -15.83
N THR A 712 50.97 33.88 -15.88
CA THR A 712 50.13 34.98 -15.37
C THR A 712 49.30 34.54 -14.17
N ALA A 713 48.62 35.47 -13.50
CA ALA A 713 47.74 35.24 -12.39
C ALA A 713 46.47 34.49 -12.85
N PRO A 714 45.73 33.83 -11.94
CA PRO A 714 44.47 33.21 -12.29
C PRO A 714 43.44 34.23 -12.76
N ILE A 715 42.92 34.07 -13.98
CA ILE A 715 41.95 35.00 -14.58
C ILE A 715 40.61 35.03 -13.85
N GLY A 716 40.23 33.93 -13.19
CA GLY A 716 39.01 33.88 -12.39
C GLY A 716 39.11 34.63 -11.05
N MET A 717 40.32 35.07 -10.66
CA MET A 717 40.56 35.78 -9.40
C MET A 717 40.91 37.23 -9.55
N VAL A 718 41.60 37.60 -10.64
CA VAL A 718 42.12 38.96 -10.88
C VAL A 718 42.04 39.33 -12.37
N THR A 719 41.88 40.63 -12.65
CA THR A 719 41.74 41.16 -14.01
C THR A 719 43.07 41.36 -14.74
N ASP A 720 44.21 41.23 -14.05
CA ASP A 720 45.55 41.47 -14.61
C ASP A 720 45.80 40.64 -15.87
N THR A 721 45.38 39.35 -15.86
CA THR A 721 45.54 38.44 -16.98
C THR A 721 44.74 38.89 -18.20
N GLN A 722 43.54 39.48 -18.03
CA GLN A 722 42.75 39.99 -19.16
C GLN A 722 43.48 41.18 -19.82
N LEU A 723 44.14 42.01 -19.02
CA LEU A 723 44.94 43.13 -19.53
C LEU A 723 46.22 42.65 -20.26
N ILE A 724 46.84 41.57 -19.75
CA ILE A 724 48.01 40.95 -20.35
C ILE A 724 47.64 40.21 -21.64
N ALA A 725 46.45 39.68 -21.75
CA ALA A 725 45.99 38.88 -22.90
C ALA A 725 46.11 39.63 -24.25
N ARG A 726 46.11 41.01 -24.26
CA ARG A 726 46.23 41.78 -25.46
C ARG A 726 47.55 41.58 -26.21
N ILE A 727 48.63 41.15 -25.51
CA ILE A 727 49.95 40.93 -26.05
C ILE A 727 50.24 39.45 -26.37
N ALA A 728 49.33 38.56 -26.06
CA ALA A 728 49.44 37.12 -26.27
C ALA A 728 48.95 36.72 -27.69
N ASP A 729 49.63 35.77 -28.29
CA ASP A 729 49.21 35.17 -29.55
C ASP A 729 48.35 33.91 -29.35
N LEU A 730 48.56 33.19 -28.23
CA LEU A 730 47.82 32.00 -27.83
C LEU A 730 47.66 31.95 -26.31
N SER A 731 46.51 31.51 -25.85
CA SER A 731 46.19 31.41 -24.41
C SER A 731 45.91 29.98 -24.00
N VAL A 732 46.70 29.49 -23.05
CA VAL A 732 46.51 28.13 -22.45
C VAL A 732 45.81 28.27 -21.10
N TYR A 733 44.59 27.76 -21.04
CA TYR A 733 43.80 27.78 -19.82
C TYR A 733 43.98 26.47 -19.06
N ILE A 734 44.51 26.52 -17.88
CA ILE A 734 44.84 25.32 -17.10
C ILE A 734 43.70 25.01 -16.13
N CYS A 735 43.30 23.77 -16.09
CA CYS A 735 42.49 23.20 -15.01
C CYS A 735 43.23 22.03 -14.36
N ARG A 736 42.91 21.75 -13.10
CA ARG A 736 43.52 20.65 -12.35
C ARG A 736 42.47 19.59 -12.01
N ALA A 737 42.72 18.36 -12.44
CA ALA A 737 41.86 17.22 -12.14
C ALA A 737 41.77 17.00 -10.61
N GLY A 738 40.58 16.69 -10.14
CA GLY A 738 40.23 16.49 -8.71
C GLY A 738 40.26 17.79 -7.86
N TYR A 739 40.55 18.95 -8.48
CA TYR A 739 40.68 20.25 -7.78
C TYR A 739 39.71 21.30 -8.34
N THR A 740 39.72 21.55 -9.65
CA THR A 740 38.94 22.60 -10.30
C THR A 740 37.45 22.21 -10.28
N HIS A 741 36.58 23.10 -9.78
CA HIS A 741 35.12 22.91 -9.80
C HIS A 741 34.57 23.13 -11.21
N LYS A 742 33.63 22.29 -11.63
CA LYS A 742 32.99 22.38 -12.96
C LYS A 742 32.34 23.76 -13.18
N SER A 743 31.59 24.23 -12.18
CA SER A 743 30.93 25.54 -12.22
C SER A 743 31.90 26.73 -12.35
N HIS A 744 33.09 26.66 -11.72
CA HIS A 744 34.09 27.72 -11.84
C HIS A 744 34.78 27.66 -13.21
N TYR A 745 34.89 26.46 -13.80
CA TYR A 745 35.50 26.26 -15.07
C TYR A 745 34.65 26.77 -16.24
N GLU A 746 33.34 26.91 -16.08
CA GLU A 746 32.42 27.48 -17.06
C GLU A 746 32.80 28.89 -17.50
N LEU A 747 33.59 29.62 -16.67
CA LEU A 747 34.18 30.91 -17.01
C LEU A 747 34.94 30.89 -18.36
N ILE A 748 35.49 29.74 -18.78
CA ILE A 748 36.19 29.58 -20.04
C ILE A 748 35.29 29.90 -21.26
N ASN A 749 33.97 29.59 -21.17
CA ASN A 749 32.99 29.85 -22.22
C ASN A 749 32.72 31.36 -22.36
N GLU A 750 32.65 32.09 -21.24
CA GLU A 750 32.50 33.54 -21.24
C GLU A 750 33.74 34.22 -21.83
N LEU A 751 34.95 33.76 -21.44
CA LEU A 751 36.20 34.28 -21.96
C LEU A 751 36.34 34.02 -23.47
N LYS A 752 35.88 32.89 -23.98
CA LYS A 752 35.86 32.57 -25.40
C LYS A 752 34.85 33.45 -26.14
N LYS A 753 33.60 33.53 -25.65
CA LYS A 753 32.52 34.30 -26.25
C LYS A 753 32.86 35.78 -26.37
N ASP A 754 33.49 36.34 -25.33
CA ASP A 754 33.86 37.75 -25.28
C ASP A 754 35.22 38.03 -25.98
N HIS A 755 35.86 37.02 -26.59
CA HIS A 755 37.20 37.12 -27.19
C HIS A 755 38.25 37.74 -26.27
N LYS A 756 38.17 37.53 -24.94
CA LYS A 756 39.06 38.08 -23.96
C LYS A 756 40.44 37.42 -23.93
N LEU A 757 40.57 36.23 -24.46
CA LEU A 757 41.78 35.43 -24.56
C LEU A 757 41.98 35.01 -26.02
N PRO A 758 43.11 35.40 -26.68
CA PRO A 758 43.38 35.03 -28.07
C PRO A 758 43.70 33.53 -28.20
N ASN A 759 43.27 32.90 -29.27
CA ASN A 759 43.53 31.50 -29.62
C ASN A 759 43.46 30.56 -28.43
N LEU A 760 42.30 30.59 -27.72
CA LEU A 760 42.11 29.93 -26.44
C LEU A 760 42.13 28.40 -26.60
N CYS A 761 42.98 27.74 -25.82
CA CYS A 761 42.99 26.29 -25.64
C CYS A 761 43.10 25.95 -24.17
N THR A 762 42.79 24.70 -23.82
CA THR A 762 42.83 24.25 -22.43
C THR A 762 43.78 23.06 -22.24
N LEU A 763 44.33 22.95 -21.03
CA LEU A 763 45.18 21.84 -20.63
C LEU A 763 44.77 21.33 -19.26
N ILE A 764 44.72 20.02 -19.12
CA ILE A 764 44.33 19.34 -17.86
C ILE A 764 45.60 18.93 -17.14
N ASN A 765 45.76 19.39 -15.91
CA ASN A 765 46.87 19.04 -15.06
C ASN A 765 46.49 18.06 -13.94
N CYS A 766 47.45 17.26 -13.48
CA CYS A 766 47.30 16.29 -12.39
C CYS A 766 46.23 15.20 -12.67
N ILE A 767 46.15 14.64 -13.85
CA ILE A 767 45.28 13.52 -14.16
C ILE A 767 45.81 12.25 -13.47
N ASP A 768 44.91 11.55 -12.80
CA ASP A 768 45.18 10.24 -12.19
C ASP A 768 45.27 9.15 -13.27
N MET A 769 46.44 8.60 -13.49
CA MET A 769 46.69 7.56 -14.47
C MET A 769 46.14 6.19 -14.07
N ASP A 770 45.88 5.95 -12.80
CA ASP A 770 45.32 4.65 -12.33
C ASP A 770 43.83 4.58 -12.64
N GLN A 771 43.10 5.68 -12.63
CA GLN A 771 41.74 5.76 -13.13
C GLN A 771 41.67 5.54 -14.64
N ARG A 772 42.72 5.84 -15.38
CA ARG A 772 42.86 5.62 -16.82
C ARG A 772 42.93 4.16 -17.20
N LYS A 773 43.47 3.28 -16.35
CA LYS A 773 43.53 1.81 -16.61
C LYS A 773 42.18 1.13 -16.56
N ASN A 774 41.16 1.75 -15.97
CA ASN A 774 39.83 1.18 -15.78
C ASN A 774 38.80 1.58 -16.84
N GLY A 775 39.20 2.00 -18.04
CA GLY A 775 38.35 1.99 -19.21
C GLY A 775 37.70 3.30 -19.67
N TYR A 776 38.11 4.46 -19.15
CA TYR A 776 37.56 5.76 -19.61
C TYR A 776 38.54 6.51 -20.53
N TYR A 777 38.91 5.95 -21.69
CA TYR A 777 39.53 6.77 -22.72
C TYR A 777 39.46 6.12 -24.12
N TYR A 778 38.52 6.55 -24.92
CA TYR A 778 38.59 6.42 -26.37
C TYR A 778 39.33 7.66 -26.92
N GLY A 779 40.54 7.46 -27.32
CA GLY A 779 41.22 8.49 -28.08
C GLY A 779 42.73 8.57 -27.81
N TYR A 780 43.51 8.15 -28.75
CA TYR A 780 44.99 8.24 -28.84
C TYR A 780 45.78 7.22 -28.02
N GLY A 781 46.33 6.24 -28.72
CA GLY A 781 47.57 5.72 -28.22
C GLY A 781 47.73 4.22 -28.17
N LYS A 782 47.93 3.68 -29.35
CA LYS A 782 48.55 2.36 -29.52
C LYS A 782 50.07 2.47 -29.37
N TYR A 783 50.55 3.15 -28.32
CA TYR A 783 51.99 3.24 -27.98
C TYR A 783 52.15 3.17 -26.48
N GLY A 784 52.33 1.97 -25.93
CA GLY A 784 52.57 1.80 -24.50
C GLY A 784 52.76 0.35 -24.06
N LYS A 785 53.66 -0.36 -24.76
CA LYS A 785 54.06 -1.70 -24.37
C LYS A 785 55.53 -1.74 -24.03
N TYR A 786 55.95 -0.93 -23.07
CA TYR A 786 57.27 -1.06 -22.44
C TYR A 786 57.16 -0.60 -20.98
N GLY A 787 57.29 -1.54 -20.05
CA GLY A 787 57.32 -1.19 -18.61
C GLY A 787 56.84 -2.34 -17.73
N LYS A 788 57.51 -3.48 -17.76
CA LYS A 788 57.23 -4.61 -16.90
C LYS A 788 58.48 -4.87 -16.00
N TYR A 789 58.53 -4.18 -14.86
CA TYR A 789 59.26 -4.69 -13.70
C TYR A 789 58.55 -4.18 -12.45
N GLY A 790 57.99 -5.12 -11.70
CA GLY A 790 57.38 -4.89 -10.39
C GLY A 790 56.78 -6.15 -9.81
N TYR A 791 57.41 -6.72 -8.83
CA TYR A 791 57.00 -7.89 -8.05
C TYR A 791 55.58 -7.89 -7.54
N GLY A 792 54.81 -8.98 -7.74
CA GLY A 792 53.53 -9.19 -7.12
C GLY A 792 52.91 -10.55 -7.42
N LYS A 793 52.69 -11.33 -6.42
CA LYS A 793 52.31 -12.75 -6.34
C LYS A 793 51.07 -13.15 -7.17
N LYS A 794 51.15 -14.34 -7.74
CA LYS A 794 50.17 -15.21 -8.39
C LYS A 794 48.89 -15.42 -7.58
N TYR A 795 47.69 -15.33 -8.27
CA TYR A 795 46.66 -16.39 -8.33
C TYR A 795 45.57 -15.94 -9.34
N GLY A 796 45.24 -16.82 -10.30
CA GLY A 796 44.08 -16.60 -11.14
C GLY A 796 44.12 -17.38 -12.45
N TYR A 797 43.27 -18.38 -12.57
CA TYR A 797 42.96 -19.16 -13.78
C TYR A 797 42.38 -18.31 -14.88
N GLY A 798 42.84 -18.53 -16.12
CA GLY A 798 42.24 -17.92 -17.30
C GLY A 798 42.67 -18.63 -18.58
N TYR A 799 41.76 -19.32 -19.21
CA TYR A 799 41.87 -19.91 -20.54
C TYR A 799 41.99 -18.81 -21.61
N GLY A 800 42.96 -18.90 -22.48
CA GLY A 800 43.10 -18.04 -23.65
C GLY A 800 43.88 -18.73 -24.75
N TYR A 801 43.23 -19.11 -25.83
CA TYR A 801 43.81 -19.58 -27.07
C TYR A 801 44.61 -18.46 -27.75
N GLY A 802 45.89 -18.69 -28.06
CA GLY A 802 46.72 -17.83 -28.86
C GLY A 802 47.67 -18.61 -29.73
N TYR A 803 47.49 -18.48 -31.01
CA TYR A 803 48.38 -19.04 -32.05
C TYR A 803 49.77 -18.39 -31.96
N GLY A 804 50.76 -19.23 -31.87
CA GLY A 804 52.16 -18.85 -31.91
C GLY A 804 52.77 -18.99 -33.31
N TYR A 805 53.72 -18.11 -33.60
CA TYR A 805 54.72 -18.33 -34.67
C TYR A 805 56.12 -17.99 -34.16
N GLY A 806 56.95 -18.98 -34.21
CA GLY A 806 58.31 -18.88 -34.67
C GLY A 806 59.39 -18.41 -33.69
N LYS A 807 60.07 -19.34 -33.03
CA LYS A 807 61.43 -19.17 -32.50
C LYS A 807 62.40 -19.17 -33.65
N VAL A 808 63.34 -18.24 -33.71
CA VAL A 808 64.67 -18.46 -34.30
C VAL A 808 65.71 -18.14 -33.22
N SER A 809 66.50 -19.15 -32.91
CA SER A 809 67.68 -19.10 -32.07
C SER A 809 68.88 -18.69 -32.92
N THR A 810 69.74 -17.86 -32.37
CA THR A 810 71.23 -18.02 -32.56
C THR A 810 71.99 -17.21 -31.53
N LYS A 811 72.79 -17.97 -30.80
CA LYS A 811 74.02 -17.72 -30.10
C LYS A 811 74.08 -16.60 -29.08
#